data_c272ac889620544e8637d7a5821a64bc
#
_entry.id   c272ac889620544e8637d7a5821a64bc
#
_cell.length_a   1.000
_cell.length_b   1.000
_cell.length_c   1.000
_cell.angle_alpha   90.00
_cell.angle_beta   90.00
_cell.angle_gamma   90.00
#
_symmetry.space_group_name_H-M   'P 1'
#
loop_
_entity.id
_entity.type
_entity.pdbx_description
1 polymer ?
#
loop_
_entity_poly.entity_id
_entity_poly.type
_entity_poly.pdbx_seq_one_letter_code
_entity_poly.pdbx_strand_id
1 'polypeptide(L)'
;MDKKRVYTFGNGQAEGKAGMRNLLGGKGANLAEMNLIGVPVPPGFTITTEVCTEYYEMGQEKVVALLKQEVENAIAHVETLMRSKFGDVENPLLVSVRSGARASMPGMMDTILNLGLNDEVVEGLIRKTGNPRFAWDSYRRFVQMYGDVVLGMKPVNKEDVDPFEAIIEEVKHAKGVKLDNELEVEDLKELVKRFKAAVKQQTGKDFPTCAYEQLWGAVCAVFNSWMNERAILYRKMEGIPDEWGTAVSVQAMVFGNMGDTSATGVCFSRDAATGEDLFNGEYLINAQGEDVVAGIRTPQQITIIGSRRWAELAGVSEEERAAKYPSMEEAMPEIYKELDALQTKLENHYKDMQDMEFTVQEGKLWFLQTRNGKRTGAAMVKIAMDLLHQGMIDEKTALLRCEPNKLDELLHPVFDKAALKQAKVLTRGLPASPGAACGQIVFFADDAAEWHAAGKRGVMVRIETSPEDLAGMAVAEGILTARGGMTSHAAVVARGMGKCCVSGAGALNIDYKARTVEVDGVVLKEGDFISLNGSTGEVYKGKVETKAAELSGDFAELMQLADKYTKLQVRTNADTPHDAQVARNFGAVGIGLCRTEHMFFEGEKIKAMREMILAENAEGRRKALSKILPYQQADFKGIFKAMEGCPVTVRLLDPPLHEFVPHDLKGQQEMADTMGVSLQYIQQRVEALCEHNPMLGHRGCRLGNTYPEITQMQTRAILGAALELKKEGVETHPEIMVPLTGILYEFKQQEEVIRAEAAKLFAEAGDSIEFKVGTMIEIPRAALTADRIASSAEFFSFGTNDLTQMTFGYSRDDIASFLPIYLEKKILKVDPFQVLDQNGVGQLVRMATEKGRAIRPDLKCGICGEHGGEPSSVKFCHKVGLNYVSCSPFRVPIARLAAAQAAIEE
;
A
#
# COMPACT_ATOMS: atom_id res chain seq x y z
N MET A 1 -1.92 -44.51 -6.54
CA MET A 1 -0.82 -43.91 -7.32
C MET A 1 -0.02 -43.08 -6.34
N ASP A 2 1.28 -43.35 -6.25
CA ASP A 2 2.15 -42.53 -5.39
C ASP A 2 2.13 -41.08 -5.87
N LYS A 3 2.00 -40.16 -4.93
CA LYS A 3 1.93 -38.71 -5.19
C LYS A 3 3.28 -38.27 -5.75
N LYS A 4 3.31 -37.66 -6.94
CA LYS A 4 4.53 -37.14 -7.55
C LYS A 4 4.94 -35.86 -6.82
N ARG A 5 6.22 -35.80 -6.38
CA ARG A 5 6.77 -34.69 -5.59
C ARG A 5 7.88 -33.90 -6.29
N VAL A 6 8.46 -34.49 -7.36
CA VAL A 6 9.60 -33.91 -8.08
C VAL A 6 9.27 -33.76 -9.57
N TYR A 7 9.48 -32.62 -10.14
CA TYR A 7 9.16 -32.23 -11.52
C TYR A 7 10.39 -31.72 -12.24
N THR A 8 10.85 -32.48 -13.27
CA THR A 8 12.05 -32.13 -14.03
C THR A 8 11.76 -31.14 -15.17
N PHE A 9 12.82 -30.40 -15.56
CA PHE A 9 12.83 -29.54 -16.74
C PHE A 9 14.23 -29.45 -17.35
N GLY A 10 14.32 -29.24 -18.66
CA GLY A 10 15.57 -29.08 -19.37
C GLY A 10 15.46 -29.46 -20.85
N ASN A 11 16.32 -28.88 -21.69
CA ASN A 11 16.42 -29.15 -23.11
C ASN A 11 15.07 -29.06 -23.89
N GLY A 12 14.28 -28.02 -23.61
CA GLY A 12 13.00 -27.81 -24.27
C GLY A 12 11.84 -28.69 -23.78
N GLN A 13 12.04 -29.47 -22.72
CA GLN A 13 11.04 -30.33 -22.11
C GLN A 13 10.85 -29.98 -20.64
N ALA A 14 9.61 -30.15 -20.14
CA ALA A 14 9.29 -29.98 -18.74
C ALA A 14 8.08 -30.79 -18.34
N GLU A 15 8.08 -31.31 -17.14
CA GLU A 15 6.91 -32.01 -16.55
C GLU A 15 5.90 -31.03 -15.92
N GLY A 16 6.31 -29.81 -15.68
CA GLY A 16 5.48 -28.71 -15.18
C GLY A 16 5.16 -27.67 -16.25
N LYS A 17 4.33 -26.69 -15.90
CA LYS A 17 3.94 -25.54 -16.73
C LYS A 17 3.51 -24.35 -15.88
N ALA A 18 3.37 -23.17 -16.50
CA ALA A 18 3.01 -21.91 -15.81
C ALA A 18 1.75 -22.02 -14.92
N GLY A 19 0.72 -22.76 -15.36
CA GLY A 19 -0.53 -22.95 -14.60
C GLY A 19 -0.37 -23.76 -13.30
N MET A 20 0.78 -24.40 -13.06
CA MET A 20 1.03 -25.21 -11.86
C MET A 20 1.71 -24.40 -10.73
N ARG A 21 1.50 -23.10 -10.69
CA ARG A 21 2.12 -22.20 -9.72
C ARG A 21 1.85 -22.57 -8.25
N ASN A 22 0.66 -23.09 -7.96
CA ASN A 22 0.33 -23.52 -6.60
C ASN A 22 1.17 -24.71 -6.13
N LEU A 23 1.57 -25.59 -7.07
CA LEU A 23 2.34 -26.80 -6.78
C LEU A 23 3.86 -26.56 -6.88
N LEU A 24 4.30 -25.85 -7.92
CA LEU A 24 5.72 -25.67 -8.23
C LEU A 24 6.30 -24.34 -7.72
N GLY A 25 5.45 -23.50 -7.10
CA GLY A 25 5.81 -22.13 -6.81
C GLY A 25 5.92 -21.29 -8.08
N GLY A 26 6.07 -19.97 -7.92
CA GLY A 26 6.20 -19.07 -9.07
C GLY A 26 7.47 -19.34 -9.89
N LYS A 27 8.59 -19.57 -9.21
CA LYS A 27 9.89 -19.82 -9.87
C LYS A 27 9.90 -21.16 -10.64
N GLY A 28 9.51 -22.25 -9.99
CA GLY A 28 9.51 -23.58 -10.62
C GLY A 28 8.55 -23.67 -11.81
N ALA A 29 7.36 -23.08 -11.71
CA ALA A 29 6.40 -23.03 -12.79
C ALA A 29 6.92 -22.25 -14.00
N ASN A 30 7.57 -21.10 -13.78
CA ASN A 30 8.14 -20.27 -14.85
C ASN A 30 9.39 -20.91 -15.47
N LEU A 31 10.26 -21.58 -14.70
CA LEU A 31 11.39 -22.34 -15.24
C LEU A 31 10.91 -23.46 -16.18
N ALA A 32 9.88 -24.18 -15.79
CA ALA A 32 9.26 -25.19 -16.65
C ALA A 32 8.67 -24.57 -17.92
N GLU A 33 7.91 -23.51 -17.82
CA GLU A 33 7.27 -22.82 -18.95
C GLU A 33 8.30 -22.26 -19.92
N MET A 34 9.35 -21.59 -19.43
CA MET A 34 10.43 -21.09 -20.29
C MET A 34 11.08 -22.20 -21.10
N ASN A 35 11.30 -23.38 -20.49
CA ASN A 35 11.80 -24.54 -21.23
C ASN A 35 10.87 -24.95 -22.36
N LEU A 36 9.55 -25.08 -22.07
CA LEU A 36 8.55 -25.50 -23.06
C LEU A 36 8.44 -24.56 -24.26
N ILE A 37 8.65 -23.26 -24.04
CA ILE A 37 8.62 -22.27 -25.14
C ILE A 37 9.99 -22.06 -25.80
N GLY A 38 11.01 -22.86 -25.43
CA GLY A 38 12.33 -22.83 -26.07
C GLY A 38 13.23 -21.67 -25.65
N VAL A 39 13.05 -21.13 -24.46
CA VAL A 39 14.01 -20.22 -23.83
C VAL A 39 15.15 -21.04 -23.22
N PRO A 40 16.43 -20.68 -23.41
CA PRO A 40 17.54 -21.44 -22.84
C PRO A 40 17.57 -21.32 -21.31
N VAL A 41 17.23 -22.40 -20.63
CA VAL A 41 17.22 -22.51 -19.18
C VAL A 41 18.12 -23.65 -18.74
N PRO A 42 19.02 -23.47 -17.77
CA PRO A 42 19.78 -24.58 -17.24
C PRO A 42 18.86 -25.69 -16.71
N PRO A 43 19.10 -26.95 -17.04
CA PRO A 43 18.24 -28.06 -16.60
C PRO A 43 18.23 -28.18 -15.07
N GLY A 44 17.10 -28.70 -14.56
CA GLY A 44 16.91 -28.87 -13.14
C GLY A 44 15.59 -29.57 -12.82
N PHE A 45 15.18 -29.45 -11.58
CA PHE A 45 13.90 -29.96 -11.10
C PHE A 45 13.35 -29.13 -9.95
N THR A 46 12.05 -29.26 -9.71
CA THR A 46 11.36 -28.57 -8.62
C THR A 46 10.73 -29.59 -7.68
N ILE A 47 11.04 -29.48 -6.38
CA ILE A 47 10.36 -30.19 -5.30
C ILE A 47 9.15 -29.33 -4.91
N THR A 48 7.97 -29.93 -4.83
CA THR A 48 6.70 -29.20 -4.73
C THR A 48 6.50 -28.46 -3.39
N THR A 49 5.62 -27.44 -3.40
CA THR A 49 5.22 -26.70 -2.18
C THR A 49 4.57 -27.61 -1.13
N GLU A 50 3.91 -28.67 -1.55
CA GLU A 50 3.26 -29.63 -0.64
C GLU A 50 4.28 -30.39 0.22
N VAL A 51 5.47 -30.59 -0.30
CA VAL A 51 6.57 -31.21 0.47
C VAL A 51 7.03 -30.34 1.63
N CYS A 52 6.95 -29.01 1.48
CA CYS A 52 7.23 -28.08 2.60
C CYS A 52 6.25 -28.33 3.77
N THR A 53 4.97 -28.53 3.51
CA THR A 53 3.99 -28.90 4.53
C THR A 53 4.30 -30.28 5.12
N GLU A 54 4.57 -31.29 4.28
CA GLU A 54 4.99 -32.62 4.73
C GLU A 54 6.27 -32.57 5.59
N TYR A 55 7.20 -31.64 5.29
CA TYR A 55 8.42 -31.43 6.07
C TYR A 55 8.15 -30.96 7.51
N TYR A 56 7.21 -30.05 7.70
CA TYR A 56 6.83 -29.58 9.04
C TYR A 56 5.97 -30.58 9.80
N GLU A 57 5.19 -31.41 9.10
CA GLU A 57 4.33 -32.43 9.72
C GLU A 57 5.12 -33.69 10.14
N MET A 58 6.00 -34.19 9.26
CA MET A 58 6.66 -35.48 9.46
C MET A 58 8.09 -35.39 9.97
N GLY A 59 8.73 -34.22 9.83
CA GLY A 59 10.11 -33.99 10.18
C GLY A 59 11.12 -34.33 9.06
N GLN A 60 12.31 -33.76 9.18
CA GLN A 60 13.36 -33.77 8.17
C GLN A 60 13.74 -35.19 7.69
N GLU A 61 14.04 -36.11 8.61
CA GLU A 61 14.53 -37.44 8.27
C GLU A 61 13.55 -38.25 7.40
N LYS A 62 12.28 -38.17 7.76
CA LYS A 62 11.22 -38.88 7.03
C LYS A 62 10.97 -38.32 5.64
N VAL A 63 11.00 -36.99 5.50
CA VAL A 63 10.82 -36.34 4.19
C VAL A 63 12.00 -36.58 3.29
N VAL A 64 13.24 -36.53 3.79
CA VAL A 64 14.42 -36.88 3.02
C VAL A 64 14.35 -38.32 2.51
N ALA A 65 13.98 -39.29 3.39
CA ALA A 65 13.81 -40.68 2.99
C ALA A 65 12.72 -40.85 1.93
N LEU A 66 11.63 -40.12 2.04
CA LEU A 66 10.51 -40.13 1.08
C LEU A 66 10.90 -39.62 -0.30
N LEU A 67 11.72 -38.57 -0.37
CA LEU A 67 12.14 -37.91 -1.60
C LEU A 67 13.34 -38.55 -2.28
N LYS A 68 14.11 -39.35 -1.56
CA LYS A 68 15.43 -39.84 -1.99
C LYS A 68 15.45 -40.34 -3.42
N GLN A 69 14.60 -41.32 -3.75
CA GLN A 69 14.58 -41.93 -5.07
C GLN A 69 14.19 -40.95 -6.19
N GLU A 70 13.19 -40.10 -5.95
CA GLU A 70 12.75 -39.14 -6.96
C GLU A 70 13.84 -38.09 -7.21
N VAL A 71 14.54 -37.61 -6.18
CA VAL A 71 15.63 -36.64 -6.28
C VAL A 71 16.86 -37.27 -6.95
N GLU A 72 17.25 -38.46 -6.61
CA GLU A 72 18.35 -39.20 -7.28
C GLU A 72 18.09 -39.36 -8.78
N ASN A 73 16.86 -39.75 -9.15
CA ASN A 73 16.45 -39.86 -10.56
C ASN A 73 16.48 -38.50 -11.27
N ALA A 74 16.04 -37.43 -10.60
CA ALA A 74 16.06 -36.07 -11.15
C ALA A 74 17.50 -35.58 -11.34
N ILE A 75 18.42 -35.84 -10.39
CA ILE A 75 19.85 -35.51 -10.55
C ILE A 75 20.44 -36.26 -11.75
N ALA A 76 20.17 -37.59 -11.90
CA ALA A 76 20.65 -38.36 -13.03
C ALA A 76 20.14 -37.82 -14.38
N HIS A 77 18.91 -37.29 -14.41
CA HIS A 77 18.38 -36.59 -15.58
C HIS A 77 19.17 -35.31 -15.91
N VAL A 78 19.46 -34.50 -14.91
CA VAL A 78 20.29 -33.28 -15.07
C VAL A 78 21.71 -33.62 -15.51
N GLU A 79 22.33 -34.65 -14.93
CA GLU A 79 23.64 -35.16 -15.30
C GLU A 79 23.72 -35.53 -16.78
N THR A 80 22.69 -36.21 -17.28
CA THR A 80 22.58 -36.65 -18.68
C THR A 80 22.52 -35.40 -19.61
N LEU A 81 21.71 -34.41 -19.28
CA LEU A 81 21.54 -33.20 -20.06
C LEU A 81 22.80 -32.30 -20.04
N MET A 82 23.47 -32.21 -18.91
CA MET A 82 24.70 -31.41 -18.74
C MET A 82 25.98 -32.15 -19.14
N ARG A 83 25.90 -33.47 -19.40
CA ARG A 83 27.06 -34.34 -19.69
C ARG A 83 28.16 -34.24 -18.65
N SER A 84 27.75 -34.10 -17.39
CA SER A 84 28.65 -33.99 -16.22
C SER A 84 27.96 -34.65 -15.01
N LYS A 85 28.70 -34.99 -13.99
CA LYS A 85 28.23 -35.82 -12.87
C LYS A 85 28.31 -35.07 -11.55
N PHE A 86 27.28 -35.14 -10.74
CA PHE A 86 27.21 -34.48 -9.44
C PHE A 86 28.17 -35.18 -8.43
N GLY A 87 29.08 -34.40 -7.88
CA GLY A 87 30.13 -34.92 -6.98
C GLY A 87 31.27 -35.66 -7.67
N ASP A 88 31.37 -35.65 -9.01
CA ASP A 88 32.47 -36.26 -9.74
C ASP A 88 33.72 -35.39 -9.67
N VAL A 89 34.86 -36.06 -9.45
CA VAL A 89 36.19 -35.42 -9.34
C VAL A 89 36.81 -35.10 -10.71
N GLU A 90 36.34 -35.70 -11.79
CA GLU A 90 36.88 -35.49 -13.15
C GLU A 90 36.08 -34.47 -13.95
N ASN A 91 34.75 -34.64 -13.98
CA ASN A 91 33.84 -33.76 -14.73
C ASN A 91 32.63 -33.32 -13.87
N PRO A 92 32.84 -32.42 -12.91
CA PRO A 92 31.82 -32.11 -11.93
C PRO A 92 30.64 -31.33 -12.51
N LEU A 93 29.44 -31.72 -12.05
CA LEU A 93 28.21 -30.93 -12.11
C LEU A 93 28.07 -30.21 -10.78
N LEU A 94 27.88 -28.90 -10.84
CA LEU A 94 27.47 -28.12 -9.68
C LEU A 94 26.02 -27.72 -9.82
N VAL A 95 25.32 -27.63 -8.70
CA VAL A 95 23.91 -27.22 -8.68
C VAL A 95 23.64 -26.07 -7.70
N SER A 96 22.57 -25.34 -7.95
CA SER A 96 21.99 -24.37 -7.00
C SER A 96 20.72 -24.94 -6.40
N VAL A 97 20.42 -24.54 -5.17
CA VAL A 97 19.15 -24.84 -4.48
C VAL A 97 18.50 -23.53 -4.10
N ARG A 98 17.30 -23.29 -4.64
CA ARG A 98 16.60 -22.02 -4.54
C ARG A 98 15.16 -22.21 -4.05
N SER A 99 14.68 -21.29 -3.25
CA SER A 99 13.27 -21.22 -2.85
C SER A 99 12.35 -20.78 -3.99
N GLY A 100 11.10 -21.23 -3.96
CA GLY A 100 10.08 -20.85 -4.94
C GLY A 100 8.68 -20.83 -4.32
N ALA A 101 8.30 -19.76 -3.62
CA ALA A 101 6.95 -19.63 -3.08
C ALA A 101 5.90 -19.36 -4.18
N ARG A 102 4.63 -19.58 -3.85
CA ARG A 102 3.49 -19.27 -4.76
C ARG A 102 3.40 -17.78 -5.07
N ALA A 103 3.67 -16.93 -4.07
CA ALA A 103 3.81 -15.48 -4.23
C ALA A 103 5.28 -15.08 -4.25
N SER A 104 5.60 -13.99 -4.94
CA SER A 104 6.96 -13.46 -4.98
C SER A 104 7.36 -12.87 -3.61
N MET A 105 8.44 -13.37 -3.02
CA MET A 105 8.98 -12.95 -1.73
C MET A 105 10.49 -12.62 -1.86
N PRO A 106 10.85 -11.50 -2.50
CA PRO A 106 12.24 -11.18 -2.82
C PRO A 106 13.10 -11.03 -1.56
N GLY A 107 14.23 -11.74 -1.48
CA GLY A 107 15.18 -11.65 -0.36
C GLY A 107 14.70 -12.23 0.97
N MET A 108 13.49 -12.81 1.02
CA MET A 108 12.93 -13.33 2.28
C MET A 108 13.37 -14.75 2.61
N MET A 109 13.68 -15.55 1.59
CA MET A 109 14.09 -16.94 1.74
C MET A 109 15.48 -17.19 1.18
N ASP A 110 16.09 -18.29 1.59
CA ASP A 110 17.48 -18.59 1.33
C ASP A 110 17.71 -19.24 -0.04
N THR A 111 18.93 -19.07 -0.53
CA THR A 111 19.49 -19.66 -1.77
C THR A 111 20.88 -20.19 -1.47
N ILE A 112 21.24 -21.34 -2.00
CA ILE A 112 22.58 -21.90 -1.89
C ILE A 112 23.09 -22.22 -3.29
N LEU A 113 24.29 -21.75 -3.60
CA LEU A 113 24.93 -21.91 -4.92
C LEU A 113 26.15 -22.84 -4.80
N ASN A 114 26.60 -23.35 -5.94
CA ASN A 114 27.84 -24.13 -6.09
C ASN A 114 27.92 -25.44 -5.28
N LEU A 115 26.77 -26.08 -5.02
CA LEU A 115 26.74 -27.36 -4.34
C LEU A 115 27.45 -28.44 -5.18
N GLY A 116 28.18 -29.33 -4.50
CA GLY A 116 28.94 -30.38 -5.10
C GLY A 116 30.48 -30.20 -4.93
N LEU A 117 30.92 -29.01 -4.54
CA LEU A 117 32.33 -28.70 -4.32
C LEU A 117 32.88 -29.28 -3.03
N ASN A 118 34.09 -29.81 -3.13
CA ASN A 118 34.95 -30.22 -2.04
C ASN A 118 36.40 -30.11 -2.50
N ASP A 119 37.36 -30.51 -1.67
CA ASP A 119 38.79 -30.35 -1.96
C ASP A 119 39.28 -31.16 -3.19
N GLU A 120 38.59 -32.24 -3.58
CA GLU A 120 38.89 -33.03 -4.76
C GLU A 120 38.16 -32.53 -6.00
N VAL A 121 36.90 -32.19 -5.86
CA VAL A 121 36.07 -31.70 -6.94
C VAL A 121 36.49 -30.33 -7.47
N VAL A 122 37.07 -29.47 -6.62
CA VAL A 122 37.62 -28.16 -7.07
C VAL A 122 38.76 -28.37 -8.09
N GLU A 123 39.58 -29.39 -7.91
CA GLU A 123 40.64 -29.74 -8.87
C GLU A 123 40.07 -30.21 -10.22
N GLY A 124 38.96 -30.97 -10.18
CA GLY A 124 38.22 -31.35 -11.39
C GLY A 124 37.61 -30.14 -12.11
N LEU A 125 37.09 -29.19 -11.35
CA LEU A 125 36.56 -27.94 -11.90
C LEU A 125 37.69 -27.09 -12.56
N ILE A 126 38.89 -27.07 -11.96
CA ILE A 126 40.09 -26.44 -12.56
C ILE A 126 40.43 -27.08 -13.90
N ARG A 127 40.50 -28.43 -13.94
CA ARG A 127 40.79 -29.16 -15.20
C ARG A 127 39.74 -28.86 -16.29
N LYS A 128 38.48 -28.84 -15.90
CA LYS A 128 37.36 -28.58 -16.81
C LYS A 128 37.36 -27.15 -17.38
N THR A 129 37.67 -26.18 -16.54
CA THR A 129 37.57 -24.76 -16.93
C THR A 129 38.88 -24.10 -17.34
N GLY A 130 40.01 -24.69 -16.95
CA GLY A 130 41.35 -24.09 -17.11
C GLY A 130 41.56 -22.82 -16.25
N ASN A 131 40.64 -22.54 -15.29
CA ASN A 131 40.63 -21.31 -14.49
C ASN A 131 40.66 -21.60 -12.99
N PRO A 132 41.88 -21.71 -12.40
CA PRO A 132 42.03 -22.00 -10.98
C PRO A 132 41.39 -20.94 -10.06
N ARG A 133 41.52 -19.68 -10.44
CA ARG A 133 40.94 -18.58 -9.65
C ARG A 133 39.44 -18.71 -9.53
N PHE A 134 38.75 -18.92 -10.66
CA PHE A 134 37.31 -19.14 -10.71
C PHE A 134 36.89 -20.33 -9.82
N ALA A 135 37.57 -21.44 -9.93
CA ALA A 135 37.23 -22.64 -9.18
C ALA A 135 37.35 -22.44 -7.66
N TRP A 136 38.47 -21.84 -7.20
CA TRP A 136 38.70 -21.56 -5.79
C TRP A 136 37.80 -20.44 -5.25
N ASP A 137 37.45 -19.42 -6.04
CA ASP A 137 36.45 -18.42 -5.65
C ASP A 137 35.04 -19.02 -5.52
N SER A 138 34.67 -19.90 -6.45
CA SER A 138 33.40 -20.63 -6.36
C SER A 138 33.32 -21.51 -5.10
N TYR A 139 34.46 -22.15 -4.73
CA TYR A 139 34.50 -22.95 -3.53
C TYR A 139 34.46 -22.10 -2.25
N ARG A 140 35.19 -20.98 -2.23
CA ARG A 140 35.12 -20.01 -1.13
C ARG A 140 33.72 -19.51 -0.89
N ARG A 141 33.00 -19.05 -1.95
CA ARG A 141 31.63 -18.61 -1.90
C ARG A 141 30.67 -19.70 -1.43
N PHE A 142 30.86 -20.92 -1.87
CA PHE A 142 30.09 -22.07 -1.42
C PHE A 142 30.22 -22.34 0.06
N VAL A 143 31.46 -22.40 0.58
CA VAL A 143 31.69 -22.65 2.02
C VAL A 143 31.09 -21.54 2.88
N GLN A 144 31.23 -20.28 2.47
CA GLN A 144 30.63 -19.16 3.15
C GLN A 144 29.10 -19.28 3.16
N MET A 145 28.48 -19.39 2.00
CA MET A 145 27.01 -19.43 1.86
C MET A 145 26.41 -20.65 2.57
N TYR A 146 27.05 -21.83 2.45
CA TYR A 146 26.59 -23.04 3.13
C TYR A 146 26.72 -22.90 4.67
N GLY A 147 27.81 -22.31 5.12
CA GLY A 147 28.04 -22.00 6.54
C GLY A 147 26.99 -21.07 7.12
N ASP A 148 26.69 -20.00 6.41
CA ASP A 148 25.69 -18.99 6.82
C ASP A 148 24.28 -19.55 6.84
N VAL A 149 23.89 -20.22 5.76
CA VAL A 149 22.48 -20.60 5.53
C VAL A 149 22.16 -21.98 6.12
N VAL A 150 23.00 -22.98 5.86
CA VAL A 150 22.72 -24.37 6.25
C VAL A 150 23.19 -24.67 7.67
N LEU A 151 24.37 -24.16 8.02
CA LEU A 151 24.97 -24.38 9.34
C LEU A 151 24.62 -23.28 10.36
N GLY A 152 23.89 -22.25 9.95
CA GLY A 152 23.37 -21.20 10.83
C GLY A 152 24.42 -20.28 11.43
N MET A 153 25.54 -20.05 10.72
CA MET A 153 26.66 -19.23 11.20
C MET A 153 26.45 -17.73 10.99
N LYS A 154 25.40 -17.33 10.23
CA LYS A 154 25.08 -15.91 10.01
C LYS A 154 24.67 -15.25 11.33
N PRO A 155 25.22 -14.08 11.69
CA PRO A 155 24.87 -13.38 12.90
C PRO A 155 23.37 -13.07 12.98
N VAL A 156 22.80 -13.26 14.15
CA VAL A 156 21.38 -12.94 14.42
C VAL A 156 21.22 -11.44 14.68
N ASN A 157 22.17 -10.83 15.38
CA ASN A 157 22.15 -9.40 15.69
C ASN A 157 22.96 -8.61 14.66
N LYS A 158 22.47 -7.42 14.29
CA LYS A 158 23.15 -6.54 13.33
C LYS A 158 24.52 -6.00 13.83
N GLU A 159 24.76 -6.06 15.13
CA GLU A 159 25.99 -5.59 15.78
C GLU A 159 27.07 -6.66 15.81
N ASP A 160 26.72 -7.92 15.58
CA ASP A 160 27.67 -9.03 15.56
C ASP A 160 28.38 -9.08 14.22
N VAL A 161 29.68 -9.33 14.25
CA VAL A 161 30.50 -9.44 13.04
C VAL A 161 30.30 -10.83 12.42
N ASP A 162 30.02 -10.88 11.13
CA ASP A 162 29.99 -12.12 10.37
C ASP A 162 31.41 -12.76 10.38
N PRO A 163 31.57 -14.02 10.85
CA PRO A 163 32.88 -14.65 10.97
C PRO A 163 33.61 -14.84 9.64
N PHE A 164 32.87 -15.03 8.55
CA PHE A 164 33.44 -15.18 7.22
C PHE A 164 33.90 -13.83 6.66
N GLU A 165 33.08 -12.79 6.81
CA GLU A 165 33.42 -11.43 6.39
C GLU A 165 34.65 -10.91 7.16
N ALA A 166 34.75 -11.19 8.47
CA ALA A 166 35.92 -10.83 9.27
C ALA A 166 37.20 -11.46 8.70
N ILE A 167 37.16 -12.74 8.34
CA ILE A 167 38.30 -13.46 7.76
C ILE A 167 38.66 -12.89 6.38
N ILE A 168 37.65 -12.56 5.53
CA ILE A 168 37.89 -11.95 4.22
C ILE A 168 38.59 -10.60 4.37
N GLU A 169 38.10 -9.75 5.25
CA GLU A 169 38.67 -8.41 5.48
C GLU A 169 40.10 -8.49 6.03
N GLU A 170 40.41 -9.45 6.90
CA GLU A 170 41.78 -9.68 7.36
C GLU A 170 42.72 -10.05 6.20
N VAL A 171 42.30 -10.94 5.30
CA VAL A 171 43.12 -11.37 4.14
C VAL A 171 43.28 -10.20 3.16
N LYS A 172 42.22 -9.44 2.85
CA LYS A 172 42.32 -8.24 2.01
C LYS A 172 43.25 -7.20 2.58
N HIS A 173 43.16 -6.93 3.88
CA HIS A 173 44.01 -5.98 4.56
C HIS A 173 45.49 -6.41 4.51
N ALA A 174 45.77 -7.70 4.74
CA ALA A 174 47.14 -8.25 4.68
C ALA A 174 47.73 -8.14 3.26
N LYS A 175 46.92 -8.21 2.21
CA LYS A 175 47.32 -8.09 0.81
C LYS A 175 47.28 -6.65 0.27
N GLY A 176 46.68 -5.71 0.99
CA GLY A 176 46.52 -4.31 0.54
C GLY A 176 45.52 -4.14 -0.61
N VAL A 177 44.56 -5.06 -0.77
CA VAL A 177 43.49 -5.01 -1.77
C VAL A 177 42.18 -4.64 -1.15
N LYS A 178 41.21 -4.16 -1.96
CA LYS A 178 39.90 -3.71 -1.50
C LYS A 178 38.75 -4.60 -1.95
N LEU A 179 38.89 -5.21 -3.10
CA LEU A 179 37.84 -6.00 -3.73
C LEU A 179 38.16 -7.50 -3.74
N ASP A 180 37.15 -8.35 -3.60
CA ASP A 180 37.28 -9.80 -3.64
C ASP A 180 37.88 -10.31 -4.95
N ASN A 181 37.59 -9.63 -6.06
CA ASN A 181 38.11 -10.00 -7.37
C ASN A 181 39.61 -9.71 -7.54
N GLU A 182 40.25 -9.00 -6.61
CA GLU A 182 41.69 -8.73 -6.58
C GLU A 182 42.48 -9.83 -5.84
N LEU A 183 41.77 -10.74 -5.13
CA LEU A 183 42.37 -11.87 -4.46
C LEU A 183 42.87 -12.92 -5.45
N GLU A 184 44.07 -13.43 -5.23
CA GLU A 184 44.71 -14.47 -6.03
C GLU A 184 44.35 -15.90 -5.56
N VAL A 185 44.72 -16.90 -6.34
CA VAL A 185 44.43 -18.32 -6.06
C VAL A 185 44.85 -18.76 -4.66
N GLU A 186 46.04 -18.38 -4.25
CA GLU A 186 46.60 -18.80 -2.92
C GLU A 186 45.84 -18.13 -1.77
N ASP A 187 45.36 -16.88 -1.97
CA ASP A 187 44.53 -16.18 -0.99
C ASP A 187 43.18 -16.90 -0.84
N LEU A 188 42.59 -17.30 -1.96
CA LEU A 188 41.27 -18.00 -1.99
C LEU A 188 41.40 -19.40 -1.34
N LYS A 189 42.51 -20.09 -1.53
CA LYS A 189 42.80 -21.38 -0.84
C LYS A 189 42.92 -21.18 0.68
N GLU A 190 43.62 -20.14 1.11
CA GLU A 190 43.72 -19.79 2.53
C GLU A 190 42.35 -19.42 3.12
N LEU A 191 41.52 -18.66 2.41
CA LEU A 191 40.14 -18.37 2.82
C LEU A 191 39.31 -19.64 3.02
N VAL A 192 39.31 -20.56 2.05
CA VAL A 192 38.57 -21.84 2.15
C VAL A 192 39.04 -22.63 3.39
N LYS A 193 40.32 -22.70 3.62
CA LYS A 193 40.91 -23.40 4.79
C LYS A 193 40.46 -22.77 6.10
N ARG A 194 40.54 -21.44 6.21
CA ARG A 194 40.14 -20.69 7.41
C ARG A 194 38.60 -20.75 7.61
N PHE A 195 37.83 -20.70 6.57
CA PHE A 195 36.37 -20.86 6.64
C PHE A 195 35.97 -22.22 7.19
N LYS A 196 36.56 -23.30 6.68
CA LYS A 196 36.33 -24.66 7.18
C LYS A 196 36.76 -24.83 8.64
N ALA A 197 37.85 -24.16 9.05
CA ALA A 197 38.27 -24.13 10.45
C ALA A 197 37.25 -23.37 11.33
N ALA A 198 36.72 -22.23 10.86
CA ALA A 198 35.70 -21.50 11.55
C ALA A 198 34.38 -22.31 11.69
N VAL A 199 34.00 -23.04 10.64
CA VAL A 199 32.85 -23.98 10.67
C VAL A 199 33.05 -25.01 11.77
N LYS A 200 34.20 -25.68 11.80
CA LYS A 200 34.51 -26.68 12.82
C LYS A 200 34.52 -26.13 14.23
N GLN A 201 35.10 -24.93 14.39
CA GLN A 201 35.16 -24.26 15.70
C GLN A 201 33.77 -23.89 16.23
N GLN A 202 32.89 -23.39 15.36
CA GLN A 202 31.58 -22.90 15.78
C GLN A 202 30.53 -24.01 15.88
N THR A 203 30.57 -24.99 14.98
CA THR A 203 29.54 -26.07 14.90
C THR A 203 29.98 -27.38 15.55
N GLY A 204 31.30 -27.56 15.82
CA GLY A 204 31.88 -28.82 16.30
C GLY A 204 31.96 -29.90 15.23
N LYS A 205 31.59 -29.64 13.99
CA LYS A 205 31.57 -30.60 12.87
C LYS A 205 32.44 -30.12 11.73
N ASP A 206 33.01 -31.09 10.99
CA ASP A 206 33.72 -30.77 9.76
C ASP A 206 32.73 -30.33 8.67
N PHE A 207 33.21 -29.50 7.73
CA PHE A 207 32.40 -29.09 6.59
C PHE A 207 32.07 -30.33 5.72
N PRO A 208 30.80 -30.56 5.27
CA PRO A 208 30.40 -31.76 4.55
C PRO A 208 31.11 -31.85 3.19
N THR A 209 31.70 -32.99 2.89
CA THR A 209 32.41 -33.26 1.64
C THR A 209 31.57 -34.08 0.65
N CYS A 210 30.54 -34.79 1.10
CA CYS A 210 29.64 -35.56 0.25
C CYS A 210 28.65 -34.66 -0.45
N ALA A 211 28.60 -34.66 -1.78
CA ALA A 211 27.69 -33.82 -2.58
C ALA A 211 26.22 -34.03 -2.23
N TYR A 212 25.77 -35.26 -2.00
CA TYR A 212 24.37 -35.52 -1.61
C TYR A 212 24.05 -35.07 -0.18
N GLU A 213 25.00 -35.15 0.74
CA GLU A 213 24.84 -34.57 2.08
C GLU A 213 24.67 -33.05 2.00
N GLN A 214 25.49 -32.39 1.19
CA GLN A 214 25.34 -30.94 0.89
C GLN A 214 23.98 -30.63 0.28
N LEU A 215 23.53 -31.42 -0.69
CA LEU A 215 22.23 -31.22 -1.35
C LEU A 215 21.06 -31.32 -0.36
N TRP A 216 21.02 -32.35 0.46
CA TRP A 216 19.97 -32.52 1.45
C TRP A 216 19.98 -31.44 2.53
N GLY A 217 21.16 -31.04 2.99
CA GLY A 217 21.32 -29.90 3.90
C GLY A 217 20.73 -28.62 3.31
N ALA A 218 21.04 -28.32 2.05
CA ALA A 218 20.53 -27.14 1.36
C ALA A 218 19.01 -27.20 1.12
N VAL A 219 18.46 -28.34 0.69
CA VAL A 219 17.02 -28.52 0.49
C VAL A 219 16.25 -28.29 1.80
N CYS A 220 16.73 -28.87 2.90
CA CYS A 220 16.13 -28.70 4.21
C CYS A 220 16.24 -27.26 4.72
N ALA A 221 17.37 -26.58 4.48
CA ALA A 221 17.56 -25.18 4.84
C ALA A 221 16.58 -24.28 4.11
N VAL A 222 16.30 -24.52 2.83
CA VAL A 222 15.29 -23.78 2.08
C VAL A 222 13.88 -24.01 2.64
N PHE A 223 13.50 -25.20 3.03
CA PHE A 223 12.23 -25.44 3.72
C PHE A 223 12.17 -24.70 5.06
N ASN A 224 13.24 -24.75 5.84
CA ASN A 224 13.33 -24.03 7.12
C ASN A 224 13.21 -22.50 6.93
N SER A 225 13.71 -21.97 5.82
CA SER A 225 13.67 -20.53 5.53
C SER A 225 12.25 -19.98 5.37
N TRP A 226 11.26 -20.85 5.10
CA TRP A 226 9.83 -20.46 5.11
C TRP A 226 9.39 -19.92 6.47
N MET A 227 9.94 -20.43 7.56
CA MET A 227 9.63 -20.01 8.94
C MET A 227 10.67 -19.06 9.55
N ASN A 228 11.57 -18.48 8.76
CA ASN A 228 12.43 -17.39 9.21
C ASN A 228 11.61 -16.15 9.57
N GLU A 229 12.04 -15.39 10.58
CA GLU A 229 11.34 -14.20 11.07
C GLU A 229 11.02 -13.19 9.95
N ARG A 230 11.99 -12.91 9.06
CA ARG A 230 11.79 -12.02 7.91
C ARG A 230 10.74 -12.54 6.92
N ALA A 231 10.70 -13.85 6.69
CA ALA A 231 9.71 -14.46 5.80
C ALA A 231 8.31 -14.46 6.44
N ILE A 232 8.23 -14.72 7.74
CA ILE A 232 6.99 -14.63 8.52
C ILE A 232 6.45 -13.19 8.50
N LEU A 233 7.32 -12.22 8.78
CA LEU A 233 6.93 -10.80 8.77
C LEU A 233 6.42 -10.36 7.39
N TYR A 234 7.15 -10.71 6.33
CA TYR A 234 6.74 -10.39 4.97
C TYR A 234 5.38 -11.01 4.61
N ARG A 235 5.17 -12.31 4.95
CA ARG A 235 3.89 -12.96 4.71
C ARG A 235 2.75 -12.30 5.47
N LYS A 236 2.99 -11.87 6.71
CA LYS A 236 2.00 -11.10 7.48
C LYS A 236 1.62 -9.79 6.78
N MET A 237 2.62 -9.07 6.27
CA MET A 237 2.40 -7.79 5.57
C MET A 237 1.63 -7.96 4.27
N GLU A 238 1.93 -9.02 3.51
CA GLU A 238 1.34 -9.29 2.19
C GLU A 238 0.09 -10.20 2.25
N GLY A 239 -0.35 -10.61 3.45
CA GLY A 239 -1.51 -11.48 3.60
C GLY A 239 -1.34 -12.89 3.02
N ILE A 240 -0.09 -13.39 2.94
CA ILE A 240 0.24 -14.71 2.39
C ILE A 240 0.03 -15.78 3.48
N PRO A 241 -0.82 -16.81 3.24
CA PRO A 241 -1.08 -17.87 4.22
C PRO A 241 0.17 -18.70 4.55
N ASP A 242 0.36 -19.03 5.83
CA ASP A 242 1.51 -19.82 6.30
C ASP A 242 1.50 -21.26 5.75
N GLU A 243 0.33 -21.83 5.50
CA GLU A 243 0.13 -23.18 4.96
C GLU A 243 0.48 -23.35 3.48
N TRP A 244 0.78 -22.26 2.77
CA TRP A 244 1.15 -22.36 1.35
C TRP A 244 2.50 -23.03 1.12
N GLY A 245 3.44 -22.91 2.04
CA GLY A 245 4.78 -23.46 1.91
C GLY A 245 5.59 -22.86 0.76
N THR A 246 6.83 -23.34 0.62
CA THR A 246 7.71 -23.02 -0.50
C THR A 246 8.09 -24.26 -1.28
N ALA A 247 8.19 -24.16 -2.60
CA ALA A 247 8.86 -25.14 -3.42
C ALA A 247 10.39 -24.97 -3.34
N VAL A 248 11.12 -26.00 -3.69
CA VAL A 248 12.58 -25.98 -3.81
C VAL A 248 12.95 -26.30 -5.26
N SER A 249 13.64 -25.37 -5.92
CA SER A 249 14.17 -25.58 -7.27
C SER A 249 15.66 -25.92 -7.18
N VAL A 250 16.05 -27.07 -7.71
CA VAL A 250 17.44 -27.52 -7.88
C VAL A 250 17.81 -27.43 -9.34
N GLN A 251 18.84 -26.64 -9.67
CA GLN A 251 19.17 -26.30 -11.04
C GLN A 251 20.68 -26.38 -11.29
N ALA A 252 21.08 -26.87 -12.47
CA ALA A 252 22.46 -26.84 -12.88
C ALA A 252 23.04 -25.42 -12.82
N MET A 253 24.23 -25.27 -12.28
CA MET A 253 24.93 -23.98 -12.26
C MET A 253 25.41 -23.61 -13.66
N VAL A 254 25.25 -22.33 -13.96
CA VAL A 254 25.89 -21.59 -15.06
C VAL A 254 26.60 -20.39 -14.47
N PHE A 255 27.74 -20.00 -15.05
CA PHE A 255 28.66 -19.08 -14.39
C PHE A 255 28.91 -17.82 -15.22
N GLY A 256 28.57 -16.68 -14.65
CA GLY A 256 28.87 -15.35 -15.21
C GLY A 256 30.27 -14.84 -14.91
N ASN A 257 31.06 -15.58 -14.12
CA ASN A 257 32.39 -15.21 -13.64
C ASN A 257 33.52 -16.10 -14.19
N MET A 258 33.36 -16.63 -15.41
CA MET A 258 34.37 -17.42 -16.12
C MET A 258 35.25 -16.59 -17.07
N GLY A 259 35.41 -15.28 -16.82
CA GLY A 259 36.22 -14.40 -17.63
C GLY A 259 35.39 -13.37 -18.42
N ASP A 260 36.06 -12.65 -19.32
CA ASP A 260 35.51 -11.48 -20.00
C ASP A 260 34.40 -11.79 -21.04
N THR A 261 34.23 -13.07 -21.41
CA THR A 261 33.14 -13.54 -22.27
C THR A 261 31.92 -14.01 -21.47
N SER A 262 31.95 -13.84 -20.17
CA SER A 262 30.90 -14.24 -19.23
C SER A 262 30.36 -13.01 -18.51
N ALA A 263 29.07 -13.04 -18.20
CA ALA A 263 28.39 -11.94 -17.54
C ALA A 263 27.15 -12.45 -16.78
N THR A 264 26.63 -11.63 -15.91
CA THR A 264 25.31 -11.84 -15.28
C THR A 264 24.55 -10.54 -15.24
N GLY A 265 23.22 -10.60 -15.25
CA GLY A 265 22.41 -9.40 -15.22
C GLY A 265 20.93 -9.64 -14.92
N VAL A 266 20.25 -8.51 -14.76
CA VAL A 266 18.80 -8.43 -14.56
C VAL A 266 18.24 -7.46 -15.58
N CYS A 267 17.15 -7.83 -16.22
CA CYS A 267 16.53 -6.97 -17.24
C CYS A 267 15.00 -6.98 -17.15
N PHE A 268 14.42 -5.92 -17.70
CA PHE A 268 12.99 -5.67 -17.73
C PHE A 268 12.55 -5.39 -19.16
N SER A 269 11.48 -6.02 -19.60
CA SER A 269 10.94 -5.80 -20.95
C SER A 269 10.40 -4.39 -21.15
N ARG A 270 9.98 -3.73 -20.05
CA ARG A 270 9.52 -2.32 -20.00
C ARG A 270 10.09 -1.62 -18.78
N ASP A 271 10.11 -0.29 -18.79
CA ASP A 271 10.54 0.48 -17.62
C ASP A 271 9.54 0.32 -16.45
N ALA A 272 10.01 -0.21 -15.33
CA ALA A 272 9.19 -0.49 -14.15
C ALA A 272 8.73 0.78 -13.41
N ALA A 273 9.40 1.91 -13.62
CA ALA A 273 9.07 3.18 -12.99
C ALA A 273 8.12 4.05 -13.83
N THR A 274 8.29 4.06 -15.16
CA THR A 274 7.54 4.92 -16.07
C THR A 274 6.50 4.17 -16.91
N GLY A 275 6.68 2.86 -17.12
CA GLY A 275 5.88 2.05 -18.02
C GLY A 275 6.25 2.18 -19.50
N GLU A 276 7.28 2.95 -19.84
CA GLU A 276 7.76 3.05 -21.23
C GLU A 276 8.06 1.65 -21.80
N ASP A 277 7.67 1.43 -23.05
CA ASP A 277 8.01 0.24 -23.82
C ASP A 277 9.48 0.31 -24.23
N LEU A 278 10.35 0.18 -23.25
CA LEU A 278 11.79 0.29 -23.38
C LEU A 278 12.47 -0.87 -22.65
N PHE A 279 13.12 -1.75 -23.40
CA PHE A 279 13.97 -2.79 -22.85
C PHE A 279 15.13 -2.15 -22.06
N ASN A 280 15.28 -2.54 -20.80
CA ASN A 280 16.27 -1.95 -19.91
C ASN A 280 16.78 -2.98 -18.89
N GLY A 281 17.84 -2.65 -18.19
CA GLY A 281 18.42 -3.50 -17.16
C GLY A 281 19.90 -3.26 -16.96
N GLU A 282 20.48 -4.07 -16.10
CA GLU A 282 21.87 -3.95 -15.67
C GLU A 282 22.60 -5.28 -15.78
N TYR A 283 23.89 -5.23 -16.08
CA TYR A 283 24.75 -6.40 -16.15
C TYR A 283 26.15 -6.12 -15.63
N LEU A 284 26.86 -7.16 -15.25
CA LEU A 284 28.28 -7.14 -14.89
C LEU A 284 29.02 -8.22 -15.63
N ILE A 285 30.13 -7.83 -16.29
CA ILE A 285 31.09 -8.77 -16.88
C ILE A 285 31.90 -9.45 -15.78
N ASN A 286 32.17 -10.72 -15.96
CA ASN A 286 32.95 -11.56 -15.03
C ASN A 286 32.44 -11.43 -13.59
N ALA A 287 31.16 -11.73 -13.36
CA ALA A 287 30.45 -11.60 -12.10
C ALA A 287 29.40 -12.68 -11.89
N GLN A 288 29.06 -12.97 -10.63
CA GLN A 288 27.89 -13.77 -10.27
C GLN A 288 26.70 -12.86 -9.92
N GLY A 289 25.47 -13.42 -9.86
CA GLY A 289 24.26 -12.69 -9.59
C GLY A 289 24.26 -11.89 -8.29
N GLU A 290 24.95 -12.39 -7.27
CA GLU A 290 25.14 -11.72 -5.98
C GLU A 290 25.89 -10.38 -6.14
N ASP A 291 26.85 -10.31 -7.04
CA ASP A 291 27.69 -9.12 -7.25
C ASP A 291 26.87 -7.96 -7.84
N VAL A 292 25.83 -8.27 -8.62
CA VAL A 292 24.89 -7.25 -9.17
C VAL A 292 24.03 -6.65 -8.07
N VAL A 293 23.55 -7.50 -7.15
CA VAL A 293 22.63 -7.08 -6.07
C VAL A 293 23.40 -6.39 -4.93
N ALA A 294 24.61 -6.82 -4.64
CA ALA A 294 25.41 -6.29 -3.52
C ALA A 294 25.91 -4.86 -3.73
N GLY A 295 25.88 -4.35 -4.98
CA GLY A 295 26.29 -2.97 -5.29
C GLY A 295 27.78 -2.67 -5.07
N ILE A 296 28.63 -3.70 -4.98
CA ILE A 296 30.07 -3.57 -4.75
C ILE A 296 30.77 -3.00 -5.99
N ARG A 297 30.27 -3.35 -7.16
CA ARG A 297 30.72 -2.85 -8.47
C ARG A 297 29.59 -2.07 -9.11
N THR A 298 29.91 -0.99 -9.86
CA THR A 298 28.91 -0.24 -10.64
C THR A 298 28.43 -1.07 -11.83
N PRO A 299 27.16 -1.49 -11.87
CA PRO A 299 26.63 -2.25 -12.99
C PRO A 299 26.59 -1.40 -14.26
N GLN A 300 26.78 -2.06 -15.40
CA GLN A 300 26.66 -1.46 -16.72
C GLN A 300 25.23 -1.68 -17.24
N GLN A 301 24.76 -0.78 -18.09
CA GLN A 301 23.41 -0.86 -18.65
C GLN A 301 23.34 -1.80 -19.86
N ILE A 302 22.22 -2.46 -20.06
CA ILE A 302 22.02 -3.43 -21.15
C ILE A 302 21.95 -2.70 -22.50
N THR A 303 21.21 -1.60 -22.59
CA THR A 303 21.01 -0.84 -23.83
C THR A 303 21.86 0.42 -23.90
N ILE A 304 22.22 0.86 -25.10
CA ILE A 304 22.92 2.14 -25.33
C ILE A 304 22.09 3.31 -24.80
N ILE A 305 20.78 3.31 -25.02
CA ILE A 305 19.86 4.35 -24.53
C ILE A 305 19.91 4.42 -22.99
N GLY A 306 19.83 3.28 -22.33
CA GLY A 306 19.93 3.19 -20.86
C GLY A 306 21.28 3.67 -20.37
N SER A 307 22.37 3.28 -21.04
CA SER A 307 23.74 3.69 -20.70
C SER A 307 23.95 5.21 -20.82
N ARG A 308 23.43 5.84 -21.87
CA ARG A 308 23.49 7.30 -22.03
C ARG A 308 22.66 8.04 -21.00
N ARG A 309 21.44 7.59 -20.72
CA ARG A 309 20.60 8.15 -19.63
C ARG A 309 21.29 8.04 -18.27
N TRP A 310 21.92 6.89 -17.98
CA TRP A 310 22.69 6.70 -16.75
C TRP A 310 23.88 7.67 -16.67
N ALA A 311 24.64 7.81 -17.76
CA ALA A 311 25.82 8.69 -17.81
C ALA A 311 25.45 10.17 -17.60
N GLU A 312 24.35 10.62 -18.18
CA GLU A 312 23.81 11.98 -17.99
C GLU A 312 23.48 12.23 -16.52
N LEU A 313 22.80 11.28 -15.86
CA LEU A 313 22.47 11.38 -14.44
C LEU A 313 23.69 11.30 -13.50
N ALA A 314 24.70 10.52 -13.90
CA ALA A 314 25.94 10.35 -13.14
C ALA A 314 26.99 11.45 -13.41
N GLY A 315 26.73 12.34 -14.38
CA GLY A 315 27.69 13.37 -14.80
C GLY A 315 28.93 12.82 -15.50
N VAL A 316 28.80 11.65 -16.18
CA VAL A 316 29.89 10.97 -16.91
C VAL A 316 29.85 11.38 -18.38
N SER A 317 30.99 11.72 -18.96
CA SER A 317 31.07 12.05 -20.40
C SER A 317 30.84 10.83 -21.30
N GLU A 318 30.39 11.03 -22.55
CA GLU A 318 30.17 9.94 -23.50
C GLU A 318 31.45 9.15 -23.82
N GLU A 319 32.61 9.82 -23.85
CA GLU A 319 33.90 9.17 -24.05
C GLU A 319 34.25 8.23 -22.87
N GLU A 320 34.04 8.70 -21.65
CA GLU A 320 34.27 7.91 -20.44
C GLU A 320 33.24 6.79 -20.32
N ARG A 321 31.97 7.06 -20.62
CA ARG A 321 30.92 6.04 -20.66
C ARG A 321 31.28 4.90 -21.60
N ALA A 322 31.59 5.21 -22.86
CA ALA A 322 31.90 4.20 -23.87
C ALA A 322 33.17 3.39 -23.54
N ALA A 323 34.16 4.01 -22.88
CA ALA A 323 35.41 3.36 -22.53
C ALA A 323 35.33 2.51 -21.25
N LYS A 324 34.64 2.99 -20.23
CA LYS A 324 34.63 2.32 -18.91
C LYS A 324 33.32 1.61 -18.58
N TYR A 325 32.21 2.07 -19.17
CA TYR A 325 30.85 1.58 -18.87
C TYR A 325 30.05 1.29 -20.16
N PRO A 326 30.61 0.52 -21.11
CA PRO A 326 29.90 0.20 -22.35
C PRO A 326 28.61 -0.57 -22.03
N SER A 327 27.55 -0.31 -22.79
CA SER A 327 26.34 -1.11 -22.70
C SER A 327 26.60 -2.56 -23.18
N MET A 328 25.71 -3.49 -22.80
CA MET A 328 25.78 -4.86 -23.33
C MET A 328 25.60 -4.87 -24.85
N GLU A 329 24.79 -3.98 -25.37
CA GLU A 329 24.59 -3.78 -26.80
C GLU A 329 25.89 -3.48 -27.53
N GLU A 330 26.82 -2.74 -26.89
CA GLU A 330 28.15 -2.43 -27.43
C GLU A 330 29.17 -3.53 -27.14
N ALA A 331 29.20 -4.05 -25.91
CA ALA A 331 30.22 -5.01 -25.46
C ALA A 331 29.96 -6.45 -25.90
N MET A 332 28.71 -6.87 -26.02
CA MET A 332 28.27 -8.23 -26.37
C MET A 332 27.10 -8.23 -27.36
N PRO A 333 27.27 -7.67 -28.59
CA PRO A 333 26.16 -7.37 -29.51
C PRO A 333 25.35 -8.61 -29.92
N GLU A 334 25.96 -9.77 -30.09
CA GLU A 334 25.23 -10.99 -30.47
C GLU A 334 24.39 -11.53 -29.31
N ILE A 335 24.92 -11.49 -28.09
CA ILE A 335 24.19 -11.85 -26.87
C ILE A 335 23.03 -10.89 -26.64
N TYR A 336 23.26 -9.57 -26.83
CA TYR A 336 22.22 -8.57 -26.71
C TYR A 336 21.06 -8.83 -27.69
N LYS A 337 21.34 -9.14 -28.95
CA LYS A 337 20.29 -9.47 -29.92
C LYS A 337 19.48 -10.70 -29.54
N GLU A 338 20.15 -11.74 -29.04
CA GLU A 338 19.47 -12.94 -28.52
C GLU A 338 18.62 -12.61 -27.30
N LEU A 339 19.16 -11.85 -26.36
CA LEU A 339 18.46 -11.41 -25.16
C LEU A 339 17.22 -10.57 -25.47
N ASP A 340 17.33 -9.62 -26.41
CA ASP A 340 16.24 -8.77 -26.86
C ASP A 340 15.13 -9.58 -27.56
N ALA A 341 15.49 -10.53 -28.41
CA ALA A 341 14.52 -11.43 -29.03
C ALA A 341 13.78 -12.31 -28.01
N LEU A 342 14.49 -12.81 -27.00
CA LEU A 342 13.94 -13.67 -25.97
C LEU A 342 13.08 -12.91 -24.97
N GLN A 343 13.45 -11.67 -24.58
CA GLN A 343 12.60 -10.84 -23.71
C GLN A 343 11.28 -10.50 -24.42
N THR A 344 11.33 -10.15 -25.71
CA THR A 344 10.12 -9.92 -26.51
C THR A 344 9.24 -11.17 -26.59
N LYS A 345 9.83 -12.34 -26.77
CA LYS A 345 9.12 -13.62 -26.76
C LYS A 345 8.44 -13.90 -25.44
N LEU A 346 9.11 -13.61 -24.31
CA LEU A 346 8.58 -13.81 -22.98
C LEU A 346 7.42 -12.85 -22.68
N GLU A 347 7.56 -11.55 -23.00
CA GLU A 347 6.49 -10.57 -22.85
C GLU A 347 5.25 -10.95 -23.67
N ASN A 348 5.44 -11.35 -24.93
CA ASN A 348 4.34 -11.81 -25.79
C ASN A 348 3.67 -13.08 -25.28
N HIS A 349 4.42 -14.02 -24.71
CA HIS A 349 3.89 -15.27 -24.16
C HIS A 349 3.07 -15.03 -22.89
N TYR A 350 3.62 -14.28 -21.92
CA TYR A 350 2.96 -13.97 -20.67
C TYR A 350 1.96 -12.82 -20.79
N LYS A 351 2.01 -12.09 -21.90
CA LYS A 351 1.18 -10.91 -22.18
C LYS A 351 1.26 -9.86 -21.09
N ASP A 352 2.42 -9.72 -20.48
CA ASP A 352 2.71 -8.77 -19.42
C ASP A 352 4.21 -8.47 -19.36
N MET A 353 4.57 -7.28 -18.83
CA MET A 353 5.95 -6.89 -18.55
C MET A 353 6.68 -7.97 -17.75
N GLN A 354 7.87 -8.32 -18.20
CA GLN A 354 8.71 -9.33 -17.57
C GLN A 354 9.93 -8.74 -16.88
N ASP A 355 10.23 -9.27 -15.71
CA ASP A 355 11.45 -9.11 -14.93
C ASP A 355 12.23 -10.42 -15.04
N MET A 356 13.45 -10.36 -15.58
CA MET A 356 14.22 -11.53 -16.00
C MET A 356 15.63 -11.48 -15.40
N GLU A 357 16.09 -12.63 -14.93
CA GLU A 357 17.48 -12.87 -14.52
C GLU A 357 18.17 -13.74 -15.57
N PHE A 358 19.35 -13.33 -16.00
CA PHE A 358 20.13 -14.06 -16.98
C PHE A 358 21.61 -14.16 -16.63
N THR A 359 22.26 -15.15 -17.21
CA THR A 359 23.73 -15.35 -17.13
C THR A 359 24.25 -15.69 -18.50
N VAL A 360 25.39 -15.11 -18.85
CA VAL A 360 26.17 -15.45 -20.03
C VAL A 360 27.39 -16.24 -19.56
N GLN A 361 27.48 -17.47 -19.98
CA GLN A 361 28.66 -18.31 -19.72
C GLN A 361 29.42 -18.56 -21.01
N GLU A 362 30.64 -18.00 -21.12
CA GLU A 362 31.50 -18.18 -22.28
C GLU A 362 30.79 -17.92 -23.63
N GLY A 363 30.07 -16.80 -23.68
CA GLY A 363 29.32 -16.42 -24.90
C GLY A 363 27.98 -17.14 -25.11
N LYS A 364 27.53 -17.93 -24.18
CA LYS A 364 26.22 -18.62 -24.22
C LYS A 364 25.25 -18.03 -23.22
N LEU A 365 24.07 -17.58 -23.68
CA LEU A 365 23.03 -16.98 -22.87
C LEU A 365 22.17 -18.04 -22.18
N TRP A 366 21.83 -17.80 -20.91
CA TRP A 366 20.95 -18.60 -20.09
C TRP A 366 20.01 -17.74 -19.28
N PHE A 367 18.73 -18.11 -19.22
CA PHE A 367 17.75 -17.50 -18.34
C PHE A 367 17.62 -18.30 -17.03
N LEU A 368 17.70 -17.58 -15.92
CA LEU A 368 17.61 -18.19 -14.59
C LEU A 368 16.25 -18.01 -13.95
N GLN A 369 15.52 -16.96 -14.33
CA GLN A 369 14.21 -16.63 -13.81
C GLN A 369 13.49 -15.65 -14.73
N THR A 370 12.17 -15.78 -14.81
CA THR A 370 11.27 -14.73 -15.29
C THR A 370 10.08 -14.62 -14.34
N ARG A 371 9.55 -13.40 -14.22
CA ARG A 371 8.34 -13.10 -13.46
C ARG A 371 7.69 -11.84 -14.02
N ASN A 372 6.39 -11.65 -13.73
CA ASN A 372 5.75 -10.37 -14.01
C ASN A 372 6.42 -9.28 -13.18
N GLY A 373 6.84 -8.22 -13.83
CA GLY A 373 7.63 -7.16 -13.22
C GLY A 373 6.82 -6.38 -12.18
N LYS A 374 7.39 -6.18 -11.00
CA LYS A 374 6.87 -5.20 -10.04
C LYS A 374 7.05 -3.81 -10.64
N ARG A 375 6.06 -2.94 -10.45
CA ARG A 375 5.98 -1.64 -11.11
C ARG A 375 5.30 -0.59 -10.25
N THR A 376 5.57 0.67 -10.50
CA THR A 376 4.87 1.80 -9.87
C THR A 376 3.42 1.90 -10.35
N GLY A 377 2.59 2.70 -9.66
CA GLY A 377 1.22 2.97 -10.09
C GLY A 377 1.15 3.60 -11.49
N ALA A 378 2.07 4.52 -11.82
CA ALA A 378 2.15 5.13 -13.14
C ALA A 378 2.49 4.10 -14.24
N ALA A 379 3.50 3.27 -14.00
CA ALA A 379 3.88 2.20 -14.92
C ALA A 379 2.76 1.16 -15.07
N MET A 380 2.05 0.84 -14.00
CA MET A 380 0.93 -0.10 -14.03
C MET A 380 -0.16 0.35 -15.00
N VAL A 381 -0.60 1.59 -14.90
CA VAL A 381 -1.63 2.15 -15.78
C VAL A 381 -1.14 2.19 -17.22
N LYS A 382 0.06 2.74 -17.45
CA LYS A 382 0.61 2.84 -18.81
C LYS A 382 0.80 1.47 -19.48
N ILE A 383 1.38 0.51 -18.78
CA ILE A 383 1.59 -0.85 -19.32
C ILE A 383 0.25 -1.52 -19.63
N ALA A 384 -0.74 -1.42 -18.75
CA ALA A 384 -2.05 -2.01 -18.99
C ALA A 384 -2.72 -1.43 -20.24
N MET A 385 -2.65 -0.11 -20.44
CA MET A 385 -3.22 0.56 -21.60
C MET A 385 -2.43 0.28 -22.88
N ASP A 386 -1.10 0.30 -22.84
CA ASP A 386 -0.27 -0.05 -23.98
C ASP A 386 -0.52 -1.49 -24.48
N LEU A 387 -0.59 -2.46 -23.55
CA LEU A 387 -0.88 -3.86 -23.90
C LEU A 387 -2.29 -4.06 -24.47
N LEU A 388 -3.26 -3.27 -23.99
CA LEU A 388 -4.60 -3.22 -24.55
C LEU A 388 -4.60 -2.67 -25.97
N HIS A 389 -3.95 -1.53 -26.20
CA HIS A 389 -3.84 -0.90 -27.52
C HIS A 389 -3.07 -1.77 -28.54
N GLN A 390 -2.09 -2.53 -28.08
CA GLN A 390 -1.36 -3.51 -28.88
C GLN A 390 -2.18 -4.78 -29.18
N GLY A 391 -3.38 -4.91 -28.60
CA GLY A 391 -4.23 -6.09 -28.78
C GLY A 391 -3.73 -7.36 -28.08
N MET A 392 -2.77 -7.23 -27.17
CA MET A 392 -2.21 -8.35 -26.41
C MET A 392 -3.15 -8.85 -25.32
N ILE A 393 -3.92 -7.95 -24.74
CA ILE A 393 -4.92 -8.22 -23.68
C ILE A 393 -6.24 -7.55 -24.04
N ASP A 394 -7.33 -8.04 -23.44
CA ASP A 394 -8.64 -7.43 -23.55
C ASP A 394 -8.90 -6.39 -22.44
N GLU A 395 -9.98 -5.64 -22.57
CA GLU A 395 -10.39 -4.59 -21.64
C GLU A 395 -10.54 -5.10 -20.20
N LYS A 396 -11.14 -6.28 -20.03
CA LYS A 396 -11.35 -6.89 -18.71
C LYS A 396 -10.03 -7.24 -18.05
N THR A 397 -9.13 -7.82 -18.80
CA THR A 397 -7.78 -8.16 -18.33
C THR A 397 -7.00 -6.90 -17.95
N ALA A 398 -7.08 -5.82 -18.73
CA ALA A 398 -6.45 -4.55 -18.42
C ALA A 398 -6.94 -3.98 -17.07
N LEU A 399 -8.26 -3.98 -16.86
CA LEU A 399 -8.86 -3.52 -15.59
C LEU A 399 -8.47 -4.40 -14.40
N LEU A 400 -8.49 -5.73 -14.56
CA LEU A 400 -8.17 -6.67 -13.48
C LEU A 400 -6.69 -6.66 -13.08
N ARG A 401 -5.78 -6.28 -13.98
CA ARG A 401 -4.34 -6.18 -13.70
C ARG A 401 -3.95 -4.92 -12.92
N CYS A 402 -4.78 -3.90 -12.96
CA CYS A 402 -4.54 -2.67 -12.21
C CYS A 402 -4.95 -2.86 -10.75
N GLU A 403 -4.01 -2.73 -9.83
CA GLU A 403 -4.27 -2.74 -8.40
C GLU A 403 -4.89 -1.40 -7.98
N PRO A 404 -6.14 -1.35 -7.50
CA PRO A 404 -6.81 -0.08 -7.22
C PRO A 404 -6.04 0.83 -6.26
N ASN A 405 -5.44 0.28 -5.20
CA ASN A 405 -4.70 1.07 -4.22
C ASN A 405 -3.45 1.76 -4.79
N LYS A 406 -2.85 1.24 -5.85
CA LYS A 406 -1.70 1.88 -6.51
C LYS A 406 -2.07 3.15 -7.28
N LEU A 407 -3.36 3.35 -7.59
CA LEU A 407 -3.81 4.61 -8.19
C LEU A 407 -3.59 5.80 -7.26
N ASP A 408 -3.55 5.55 -5.95
CA ASP A 408 -3.31 6.58 -4.94
C ASP A 408 -1.97 7.33 -5.18
N GLU A 409 -0.95 6.62 -5.66
CA GLU A 409 0.36 7.20 -6.01
C GLU A 409 0.25 8.28 -7.11
N LEU A 410 -0.78 8.22 -7.95
CA LEU A 410 -0.98 9.13 -9.10
C LEU A 410 -1.77 10.39 -8.76
N LEU A 411 -2.41 10.43 -7.59
CA LEU A 411 -3.38 11.46 -7.23
C LEU A 411 -2.78 12.55 -6.35
N HIS A 412 -1.58 12.32 -5.81
CA HIS A 412 -0.93 13.21 -4.85
C HIS A 412 0.43 13.72 -5.36
N PRO A 413 0.87 14.91 -4.91
CA PRO A 413 2.22 15.39 -5.18
C PRO A 413 3.28 14.39 -4.72
N VAL A 414 4.39 14.32 -5.41
CA VAL A 414 5.53 13.44 -5.12
C VAL A 414 6.80 14.25 -4.96
N PHE A 415 7.79 13.72 -4.25
CA PHE A 415 9.11 14.34 -4.18
C PHE A 415 9.90 14.13 -5.46
N ASP A 416 10.72 15.13 -5.81
CA ASP A 416 11.75 14.94 -6.82
C ASP A 416 12.76 13.88 -6.35
N LYS A 417 13.02 12.88 -7.20
CA LYS A 417 13.86 11.72 -6.83
C LYS A 417 15.30 12.11 -6.51
N ALA A 418 15.85 13.12 -7.19
CA ALA A 418 17.22 13.57 -6.96
C ALA A 418 17.32 14.35 -5.63
N ALA A 419 16.33 15.21 -5.34
CA ALA A 419 16.23 15.92 -4.08
C ALA A 419 16.05 14.96 -2.89
N LEU A 420 15.26 13.90 -3.06
CA LEU A 420 14.99 12.91 -2.00
C LEU A 420 16.25 12.13 -1.59
N LYS A 421 17.13 11.80 -2.54
CA LYS A 421 18.41 11.08 -2.23
C LYS A 421 19.35 11.88 -1.33
N GLN A 422 19.25 13.20 -1.33
CA GLN A 422 20.09 14.09 -0.52
C GLN A 422 19.42 14.44 0.82
N ALA A 423 18.14 14.11 0.99
CA ALA A 423 17.36 14.46 2.17
C ALA A 423 17.73 13.59 3.38
N LYS A 424 17.86 14.24 4.55
CA LYS A 424 18.11 13.55 5.81
C LYS A 424 16.80 13.23 6.51
N VAL A 425 16.54 11.95 6.74
CA VAL A 425 15.39 11.50 7.54
C VAL A 425 15.57 11.98 8.98
N LEU A 426 14.58 12.69 9.49
CA LEU A 426 14.53 13.20 10.85
C LEU A 426 13.84 12.21 11.78
N THR A 427 12.68 11.70 11.38
CA THR A 427 11.89 10.70 12.11
C THR A 427 10.92 9.98 11.17
N ARG A 428 10.19 9.02 11.73
CA ARG A 428 9.13 8.28 11.02
C ARG A 428 7.87 8.21 11.86
N GLY A 429 6.73 8.30 11.17
CA GLY A 429 5.41 8.04 11.71
C GLY A 429 4.62 7.10 10.80
N LEU A 430 3.31 7.05 11.00
CA LEU A 430 2.40 6.29 10.15
C LEU A 430 2.10 7.05 8.84
N PRO A 431 2.07 6.38 7.69
CA PRO A 431 1.70 6.97 6.40
C PRO A 431 0.19 7.21 6.35
N ALA A 432 -0.28 8.25 7.04
CA ALA A 432 -1.70 8.47 7.33
C ALA A 432 -2.49 9.02 6.13
N SER A 433 -1.87 9.85 5.30
CA SER A 433 -2.44 10.31 4.03
C SER A 433 -1.31 10.52 3.02
N PRO A 434 -1.42 9.96 1.81
CA PRO A 434 -0.31 9.93 0.86
C PRO A 434 0.06 11.31 0.32
N GLY A 435 1.17 11.36 -0.41
CA GLY A 435 1.71 12.56 -1.03
C GLY A 435 2.98 13.06 -0.38
N ALA A 436 3.52 14.11 -0.98
CA ALA A 436 4.71 14.82 -0.51
C ALA A 436 4.33 16.26 -0.13
N ALA A 437 4.75 16.70 1.02
CA ALA A 437 4.57 18.07 1.45
C ALA A 437 5.89 18.68 1.91
N CYS A 438 6.08 19.96 1.63
CA CYS A 438 7.21 20.73 2.10
C CYS A 438 6.73 22.13 2.53
N GLY A 439 7.09 22.54 3.73
CA GLY A 439 6.70 23.83 4.25
C GLY A 439 7.41 24.20 5.55
N GLN A 440 7.09 25.37 6.04
CA GLN A 440 7.59 25.88 7.31
C GLN A 440 6.73 25.37 8.46
N ILE A 441 7.36 24.96 9.56
CA ILE A 441 6.67 24.49 10.77
C ILE A 441 5.75 25.58 11.29
N VAL A 442 4.49 25.24 11.48
CA VAL A 442 3.48 26.06 12.15
C VAL A 442 2.71 25.21 13.16
N PHE A 443 2.52 25.70 14.38
CA PHE A 443 1.93 24.93 15.47
C PHE A 443 0.44 25.19 15.68
N PHE A 444 -0.08 26.33 15.25
CA PHE A 444 -1.47 26.72 15.51
C PHE A 444 -2.22 26.94 14.19
N ALA A 445 -3.50 26.55 14.20
CA ALA A 445 -4.38 26.67 13.04
C ALA A 445 -4.54 28.12 12.56
N ASP A 446 -4.72 29.05 13.48
CA ASP A 446 -4.87 30.48 13.17
C ASP A 446 -3.60 31.04 12.53
N ASP A 447 -2.43 30.72 13.07
CA ASP A 447 -1.15 31.11 12.49
C ASP A 447 -0.97 30.53 11.08
N ALA A 448 -1.39 29.29 10.85
CA ALA A 448 -1.36 28.66 9.54
C ALA A 448 -2.23 29.40 8.51
N ALA A 449 -3.42 29.83 8.91
CA ALA A 449 -4.33 30.62 8.10
C ALA A 449 -3.75 32.00 7.77
N GLU A 450 -3.19 32.70 8.76
CA GLU A 450 -2.51 33.98 8.56
C GLU A 450 -1.30 33.87 7.64
N TRP A 451 -0.49 32.80 7.81
CA TRP A 451 0.68 32.57 6.97
C TRP A 451 0.29 32.29 5.53
N HIS A 452 -0.76 31.51 5.33
CA HIS A 452 -1.29 31.23 4.00
C HIS A 452 -1.76 32.52 3.30
N ALA A 453 -2.50 33.38 4.01
CA ALA A 453 -2.93 34.69 3.49
C ALA A 453 -1.72 35.60 3.15
N ALA A 454 -0.60 35.43 3.85
CA ALA A 454 0.67 36.13 3.59
C ALA A 454 1.54 35.43 2.51
N GLY A 455 1.06 34.38 1.86
CA GLY A 455 1.78 33.62 0.83
C GLY A 455 2.86 32.67 1.33
N LYS A 456 2.89 32.37 2.63
CA LYS A 456 3.81 31.38 3.21
C LYS A 456 3.19 29.98 3.16
N ARG A 457 4.04 28.98 2.99
CA ARG A 457 3.63 27.56 2.98
C ARG A 457 3.93 26.94 4.34
N GLY A 458 2.90 26.55 5.09
CA GLY A 458 3.01 25.96 6.42
C GLY A 458 2.81 24.44 6.38
N VAL A 459 3.62 23.71 7.17
CA VAL A 459 3.34 22.33 7.58
C VAL A 459 2.88 22.38 9.03
N MET A 460 1.65 21.95 9.28
CA MET A 460 1.08 22.00 10.61
C MET A 460 1.61 20.86 11.48
N VAL A 461 2.25 21.21 12.60
CA VAL A 461 2.87 20.24 13.52
C VAL A 461 2.14 20.29 14.86
N ARG A 462 1.48 19.20 15.23
CA ARG A 462 0.65 19.12 16.43
C ARG A 462 0.98 17.87 17.25
N ILE A 463 0.64 17.90 18.54
CA ILE A 463 0.61 16.65 19.35
C ILE A 463 -0.48 15.75 18.79
N GLU A 464 -1.67 16.29 18.61
CA GLU A 464 -2.84 15.72 17.95
C GLU A 464 -3.70 16.85 17.39
N THR A 465 -4.55 16.59 16.40
CA THR A 465 -5.47 17.59 15.85
C THR A 465 -6.88 17.40 16.39
N SER A 466 -7.62 18.50 16.47
CA SER A 466 -9.04 18.56 16.85
C SER A 466 -9.86 19.21 15.74
N PRO A 467 -11.20 19.15 15.78
CA PRO A 467 -12.07 19.85 14.82
C PRO A 467 -11.79 21.36 14.71
N GLU A 468 -11.30 22.00 15.75
CA GLU A 468 -10.91 23.42 15.74
C GLU A 468 -9.71 23.70 14.82
N ASP A 469 -8.89 22.70 14.53
CA ASP A 469 -7.72 22.83 13.66
C ASP A 469 -8.05 22.78 12.15
N LEU A 470 -9.32 22.52 11.78
CA LEU A 470 -9.75 22.30 10.39
C LEU A 470 -9.35 23.42 9.43
N ALA A 471 -9.52 24.68 9.85
CA ALA A 471 -9.18 25.82 9.00
C ALA A 471 -7.66 25.87 8.70
N GLY A 472 -6.84 25.59 9.71
CA GLY A 472 -5.38 25.49 9.55
C GLY A 472 -4.96 24.29 8.73
N MET A 473 -5.60 23.13 8.92
CA MET A 473 -5.35 21.93 8.14
C MET A 473 -5.67 22.12 6.65
N ALA A 474 -6.75 22.83 6.34
CA ALA A 474 -7.17 23.10 4.97
C ALA A 474 -6.15 23.91 4.16
N VAL A 475 -5.47 24.84 4.79
CA VAL A 475 -4.48 25.73 4.15
C VAL A 475 -3.04 25.21 4.27
N ALA A 476 -2.75 24.29 5.19
CA ALA A 476 -1.44 23.69 5.35
C ALA A 476 -1.05 22.83 4.12
N GLU A 477 0.22 22.79 3.80
CA GLU A 477 0.77 21.88 2.77
C GLU A 477 0.74 20.43 3.23
N GLY A 478 0.91 20.20 4.53
CA GLY A 478 0.85 18.88 5.13
C GLY A 478 0.65 18.94 6.63
N ILE A 479 0.30 17.79 7.22
CA ILE A 479 0.01 17.64 8.64
C ILE A 479 0.94 16.59 9.25
N LEU A 480 1.56 16.93 10.38
CA LEU A 480 2.43 16.05 11.16
C LEU A 480 1.91 16.01 12.60
N THR A 481 1.65 14.82 13.11
CA THR A 481 1.25 14.65 14.52
C THR A 481 2.14 13.70 15.28
N ALA A 482 2.41 14.03 16.56
CA ALA A 482 3.13 13.15 17.47
C ALA A 482 2.30 11.94 17.88
N ARG A 483 0.99 12.09 18.00
CA ARG A 483 0.02 11.05 18.38
C ARG A 483 -1.01 10.83 17.30
N GLY A 484 -1.69 9.71 17.38
CA GLY A 484 -2.78 9.34 16.49
C GLY A 484 -2.42 8.18 15.57
N GLY A 485 -3.42 7.37 15.28
CA GLY A 485 -3.35 6.24 14.35
C GLY A 485 -3.85 6.62 12.95
N MET A 486 -3.97 5.61 12.09
CA MET A 486 -4.50 5.74 10.73
C MET A 486 -5.97 6.20 10.67
N THR A 487 -6.68 6.11 11.77
CA THR A 487 -8.09 6.52 11.93
C THR A 487 -8.27 7.77 12.81
N SER A 488 -7.16 8.41 13.22
CA SER A 488 -7.20 9.65 14.00
C SER A 488 -7.85 10.80 13.21
N HIS A 489 -8.29 11.83 13.91
CA HIS A 489 -8.85 13.03 13.29
C HIS A 489 -7.92 13.62 12.22
N ALA A 490 -6.62 13.73 12.53
CA ALA A 490 -5.62 14.21 11.58
C ALA A 490 -5.59 13.36 10.30
N ALA A 491 -5.55 12.04 10.43
CA ALA A 491 -5.48 11.11 9.32
C ALA A 491 -6.74 11.15 8.43
N VAL A 492 -7.91 11.14 9.05
CA VAL A 492 -9.20 11.12 8.33
C VAL A 492 -9.44 12.44 7.60
N VAL A 493 -9.24 13.55 8.29
CA VAL A 493 -9.44 14.88 7.72
C VAL A 493 -8.43 15.18 6.61
N ALA A 494 -7.15 14.86 6.84
CA ALA A 494 -6.12 15.04 5.81
C ALA A 494 -6.42 14.24 4.54
N ARG A 495 -6.86 12.98 4.67
CA ARG A 495 -7.30 12.17 3.52
C ARG A 495 -8.51 12.77 2.82
N GLY A 496 -9.49 13.25 3.58
CA GLY A 496 -10.65 13.94 3.02
C GLY A 496 -10.27 15.18 2.21
N MET A 497 -9.28 15.94 2.67
CA MET A 497 -8.78 17.16 2.04
C MET A 497 -7.70 16.88 0.97
N GLY A 498 -7.27 15.65 0.77
CA GLY A 498 -6.13 15.31 -0.11
C GLY A 498 -4.80 15.89 0.33
N LYS A 499 -4.62 16.12 1.63
CA LYS A 499 -3.39 16.65 2.22
C LYS A 499 -2.47 15.55 2.70
N CYS A 500 -1.19 15.69 2.43
CA CYS A 500 -0.16 14.81 2.98
C CYS A 500 -0.23 14.78 4.51
N CYS A 501 -0.23 13.59 5.11
CA CYS A 501 -0.24 13.45 6.57
C CYS A 501 0.67 12.33 7.04
N VAL A 502 1.51 12.66 8.00
CA VAL A 502 2.26 11.69 8.80
C VAL A 502 1.75 11.78 10.23
N SER A 503 1.19 10.68 10.74
CA SER A 503 0.57 10.62 12.06
C SER A 503 1.35 9.71 13.01
N GLY A 504 1.23 9.95 14.32
CA GLY A 504 1.84 9.06 15.31
C GLY A 504 3.38 9.02 15.29
N ALA A 505 4.02 10.11 14.93
CA ALA A 505 5.48 10.26 15.01
C ALA A 505 5.92 10.49 16.47
N GLY A 506 5.93 9.42 17.27
CA GLY A 506 6.10 9.48 18.73
C GLY A 506 7.43 10.02 19.22
N ALA A 507 8.45 10.14 18.35
CA ALA A 507 9.72 10.77 18.67
C ALA A 507 9.65 12.31 18.74
N LEU A 508 8.54 12.92 18.28
CA LEU A 508 8.35 14.37 18.33
C LEU A 508 8.03 14.84 19.75
N ASN A 509 8.87 15.70 20.28
CA ASN A 509 8.63 16.40 21.54
C ASN A 509 8.28 17.87 21.23
N ILE A 510 7.01 18.22 21.32
CA ILE A 510 6.49 19.54 20.92
C ILE A 510 6.27 20.41 22.16
N ASP A 511 6.92 21.58 22.17
CA ASP A 511 6.69 22.64 23.15
C ASP A 511 5.99 23.82 22.49
N TYR A 512 4.69 23.94 22.73
CA TYR A 512 3.87 25.03 22.17
C TYR A 512 4.23 26.41 22.74
N LYS A 513 4.74 26.47 23.99
CA LYS A 513 5.14 27.75 24.61
C LYS A 513 6.43 28.27 24.01
N ALA A 514 7.41 27.39 23.83
CA ALA A 514 8.67 27.69 23.17
C ALA A 514 8.55 27.76 21.65
N ARG A 515 7.44 27.29 21.08
CA ARG A 515 7.24 27.12 19.64
C ARG A 515 8.36 26.33 18.99
N THR A 516 8.66 25.17 19.57
CA THR A 516 9.73 24.27 19.12
C THR A 516 9.25 22.82 19.06
N VAL A 517 9.90 22.04 18.22
CA VAL A 517 9.80 20.59 18.19
C VAL A 517 11.20 19.99 18.23
N GLU A 518 11.40 19.04 19.14
CA GLU A 518 12.66 18.33 19.31
C GLU A 518 12.48 16.87 18.85
N VAL A 519 13.46 16.37 18.10
CA VAL A 519 13.54 15.00 17.63
C VAL A 519 14.99 14.53 17.74
N ASP A 520 15.25 13.53 18.59
CA ASP A 520 16.58 12.92 18.76
C ASP A 520 17.71 13.97 18.97
N GLY A 521 17.46 14.97 19.79
CA GLY A 521 18.41 16.07 20.07
C GLY A 521 18.49 17.16 18.98
N VAL A 522 17.71 17.05 17.90
CA VAL A 522 17.59 18.12 16.89
C VAL A 522 16.39 18.98 17.24
N VAL A 523 16.64 20.25 17.57
CA VAL A 523 15.58 21.22 17.85
C VAL A 523 15.28 22.02 16.59
N LEU A 524 14.01 22.03 16.19
CA LEU A 524 13.46 22.84 15.11
C LEU A 524 12.48 23.87 15.71
N LYS A 525 12.49 25.08 15.14
CA LYS A 525 11.62 26.20 15.58
C LYS A 525 10.51 26.42 14.58
N GLU A 526 9.48 27.10 15.02
CA GLU A 526 8.46 27.64 14.12
C GLU A 526 9.12 28.44 12.99
N GLY A 527 8.71 28.19 11.76
CA GLY A 527 9.29 28.78 10.56
C GLY A 527 10.45 28.00 9.92
N ASP A 528 11.04 26.99 10.60
CA ASP A 528 12.00 26.09 10.00
C ASP A 528 11.32 25.18 8.98
N PHE A 529 12.03 24.82 7.89
CA PHE A 529 11.48 23.93 6.87
C PHE A 529 11.56 22.46 7.27
N ILE A 530 10.46 21.75 7.05
CA ILE A 530 10.39 20.30 7.07
C ILE A 530 9.66 19.78 5.85
N SER A 531 9.89 18.53 5.52
CA SER A 531 9.22 17.83 4.42
C SER A 531 8.67 16.51 4.90
N LEU A 532 7.45 16.18 4.46
CA LEU A 532 6.71 14.99 4.86
C LEU A 532 6.48 14.08 3.66
N ASN A 533 6.75 12.78 3.82
CA ASN A 533 6.35 11.76 2.87
C ASN A 533 5.17 10.97 3.46
N GLY A 534 3.98 11.36 3.07
CA GLY A 534 2.75 10.72 3.55
C GLY A 534 2.55 9.29 3.05
N SER A 535 3.28 8.88 2.00
CA SER A 535 3.23 7.51 1.47
C SER A 535 4.13 6.53 2.22
N THR A 536 5.24 7.01 2.81
CA THR A 536 6.20 6.18 3.56
C THR A 536 6.21 6.46 5.06
N GLY A 537 5.61 7.57 5.50
CA GLY A 537 5.66 8.02 6.89
C GLY A 537 6.98 8.70 7.29
N GLU A 538 7.85 9.00 6.35
CA GLU A 538 9.13 9.64 6.62
C GLU A 538 9.00 11.15 6.74
N VAL A 539 9.73 11.72 7.70
CA VAL A 539 9.84 13.16 7.93
C VAL A 539 11.28 13.57 7.69
N TYR A 540 11.49 14.57 6.83
CA TYR A 540 12.83 15.04 6.45
C TYR A 540 13.11 16.43 7.02
N LYS A 541 14.35 16.65 7.43
CA LYS A 541 14.83 17.97 7.82
C LYS A 541 15.05 18.83 6.58
N GLY A 542 14.49 20.05 6.60
CA GLY A 542 14.71 21.02 5.54
C GLY A 542 13.73 20.90 4.38
N LYS A 543 14.05 21.59 3.30
CA LYS A 543 13.23 21.70 2.11
C LYS A 543 13.61 20.61 1.11
N VAL A 544 12.65 19.75 0.78
CA VAL A 544 12.74 18.77 -0.32
C VAL A 544 11.75 19.19 -1.40
N GLU A 545 12.19 19.33 -2.63
CA GLU A 545 11.34 19.77 -3.73
C GLU A 545 10.28 18.72 -4.07
N THR A 546 9.04 19.21 -4.32
CA THR A 546 7.89 18.41 -4.72
C THR A 546 7.47 18.73 -6.14
N LYS A 547 6.91 17.72 -6.82
CA LYS A 547 6.25 17.86 -8.13
C LYS A 547 4.77 17.55 -7.99
N ALA A 548 3.92 18.34 -8.65
CA ALA A 548 2.48 18.05 -8.71
C ALA A 548 2.25 16.70 -9.42
N ALA A 549 1.19 15.99 -9.02
CA ALA A 549 0.76 14.79 -9.73
C ALA A 549 0.23 15.20 -11.12
N GLU A 550 0.78 14.61 -12.17
CA GLU A 550 0.27 14.74 -13.53
C GLU A 550 -0.51 13.48 -13.89
N LEU A 551 -1.80 13.65 -14.12
CA LEU A 551 -2.66 12.56 -14.58
C LEU A 551 -2.44 12.35 -16.08
N SER A 552 -1.98 11.15 -16.47
CA SER A 552 -1.79 10.79 -17.86
C SER A 552 -3.11 10.62 -18.62
N GLY A 553 -3.05 10.71 -19.96
CA GLY A 553 -4.20 10.34 -20.81
C GLY A 553 -4.64 8.88 -20.61
N ASP A 554 -3.67 7.99 -20.38
CA ASP A 554 -3.91 6.57 -20.09
C ASP A 554 -4.72 6.37 -18.79
N PHE A 555 -4.49 7.20 -17.76
CA PHE A 555 -5.29 7.18 -16.55
C PHE A 555 -6.76 7.55 -16.83
N ALA A 556 -6.99 8.59 -17.62
CA ALA A 556 -8.34 9.01 -17.97
C ALA A 556 -9.06 7.93 -18.80
N GLU A 557 -8.35 7.29 -19.72
CA GLU A 557 -8.88 6.18 -20.53
C GLU A 557 -9.19 4.95 -19.68
N LEU A 558 -8.31 4.59 -18.74
CA LEU A 558 -8.56 3.50 -17.78
C LEU A 558 -9.84 3.75 -16.96
N MET A 559 -10.07 5.00 -16.53
CA MET A 559 -11.26 5.37 -15.76
C MET A 559 -12.54 5.30 -16.62
N GLN A 560 -12.49 5.73 -17.87
CA GLN A 560 -13.61 5.58 -18.81
C GLN A 560 -13.93 4.11 -19.07
N LEU A 561 -12.89 3.29 -19.20
CA LEU A 561 -13.03 1.86 -19.37
C LEU A 561 -13.66 1.20 -18.13
N ALA A 562 -13.26 1.62 -16.93
CA ALA A 562 -13.88 1.16 -15.68
C ALA A 562 -15.38 1.48 -15.62
N ASP A 563 -15.78 2.69 -16.01
CA ASP A 563 -17.19 3.11 -16.03
C ASP A 563 -18.07 2.25 -16.97
N LYS A 564 -17.49 1.70 -18.04
CA LYS A 564 -18.19 0.80 -18.97
C LYS A 564 -18.67 -0.50 -18.31
N TYR A 565 -17.98 -0.99 -17.32
CA TYR A 565 -18.25 -2.28 -16.66
C TYR A 565 -18.92 -2.14 -15.30
N THR A 566 -18.80 -0.99 -14.64
CA THR A 566 -19.32 -0.80 -13.28
C THR A 566 -20.86 -0.82 -13.25
N LYS A 567 -21.40 -1.48 -12.20
CA LYS A 567 -22.82 -1.42 -11.85
C LYS A 567 -23.06 -0.54 -10.63
N LEU A 568 -22.08 -0.49 -9.74
CA LEU A 568 -22.10 0.24 -8.49
C LEU A 568 -21.69 1.69 -8.73
N GLN A 569 -22.54 2.64 -8.37
CA GLN A 569 -22.20 4.06 -8.46
C GLN A 569 -21.14 4.45 -7.42
N VAL A 570 -20.29 5.40 -7.77
CA VAL A 570 -19.31 5.97 -6.83
C VAL A 570 -19.65 7.43 -6.59
N ARG A 571 -20.02 7.74 -5.35
CA ARG A 571 -20.27 9.08 -4.82
C ARG A 571 -19.09 9.51 -3.95
N THR A 572 -19.10 10.75 -3.53
CA THR A 572 -18.07 11.31 -2.65
C THR A 572 -18.63 11.77 -1.31
N ASN A 573 -17.75 11.79 -0.31
CA ASN A 573 -17.95 12.51 0.94
C ASN A 573 -17.32 13.89 0.78
N ALA A 574 -18.10 14.94 0.75
CA ALA A 574 -17.64 16.30 0.52
C ALA A 574 -18.47 17.30 1.34
N ASP A 575 -17.78 18.19 2.04
CA ASP A 575 -18.38 19.14 2.97
C ASP A 575 -18.20 20.60 2.50
N THR A 576 -17.44 20.80 1.41
CA THR A 576 -17.18 22.11 0.81
C THR A 576 -17.44 22.09 -0.71
N PRO A 577 -17.73 23.24 -1.33
CA PRO A 577 -17.84 23.32 -2.80
C PRO A 577 -16.56 22.91 -3.53
N HIS A 578 -15.39 23.17 -2.93
CA HIS A 578 -14.10 22.79 -3.50
C HIS A 578 -13.95 21.27 -3.55
N ASP A 579 -14.19 20.57 -2.45
CA ASP A 579 -14.10 19.11 -2.38
C ASP A 579 -15.08 18.45 -3.34
N ALA A 580 -16.31 19.01 -3.42
CA ALA A 580 -17.32 18.56 -4.37
C ALA A 580 -16.82 18.66 -5.83
N GLN A 581 -16.18 19.78 -6.18
CA GLN A 581 -15.63 19.97 -7.53
C GLN A 581 -14.46 19.04 -7.82
N VAL A 582 -13.56 18.85 -6.86
CA VAL A 582 -12.43 17.90 -6.98
C VAL A 582 -12.96 16.49 -7.24
N ALA A 583 -13.92 16.05 -6.43
CA ALA A 583 -14.52 14.72 -6.60
C ALA A 583 -15.25 14.58 -7.95
N ARG A 584 -15.93 15.64 -8.41
CA ARG A 584 -16.58 15.68 -9.71
C ARG A 584 -15.57 15.51 -10.85
N ASN A 585 -14.41 16.15 -10.73
CA ASN A 585 -13.31 16.01 -11.69
C ASN A 585 -12.75 14.58 -11.71
N PHE A 586 -12.77 13.89 -10.58
CA PHE A 586 -12.41 12.46 -10.47
C PHE A 586 -13.53 11.49 -10.90
N GLY A 587 -14.68 12.02 -11.31
CA GLY A 587 -15.81 11.24 -11.85
C GLY A 587 -16.83 10.78 -10.82
N ALA A 588 -16.89 11.41 -9.65
CA ALA A 588 -17.98 11.16 -8.70
C ALA A 588 -19.34 11.57 -9.30
N VAL A 589 -20.35 10.72 -9.11
CA VAL A 589 -21.70 10.91 -9.66
C VAL A 589 -22.70 11.44 -8.63
N GLY A 590 -22.21 11.99 -7.54
CA GLY A 590 -23.00 12.58 -6.47
C GLY A 590 -22.23 12.69 -5.17
N ILE A 591 -22.91 13.20 -4.14
CA ILE A 591 -22.42 13.18 -2.75
C ILE A 591 -23.25 12.18 -1.96
N GLY A 592 -22.57 11.21 -1.33
CA GLY A 592 -23.20 10.24 -0.45
C GLY A 592 -23.19 10.67 1.02
N LEU A 593 -22.31 11.61 1.38
CA LEU A 593 -22.25 12.22 2.70
C LEU A 593 -21.74 13.66 2.62
N CYS A 594 -22.59 14.61 3.00
CA CYS A 594 -22.20 15.96 3.34
C CYS A 594 -22.45 16.16 4.85
N ARG A 595 -21.37 16.40 5.60
CA ARG A 595 -21.42 16.60 7.05
C ARG A 595 -21.66 18.07 7.35
N THR A 596 -22.76 18.37 7.99
CA THR A 596 -23.14 19.77 8.27
C THR A 596 -22.38 20.39 9.41
N GLU A 597 -21.87 19.58 10.35
CA GLU A 597 -21.05 20.06 11.48
C GLU A 597 -19.78 20.79 11.04
N HIS A 598 -19.14 20.35 9.98
CA HIS A 598 -17.90 20.95 9.47
C HIS A 598 -18.12 22.41 8.96
N MET A 599 -19.36 22.76 8.66
CA MET A 599 -19.69 24.11 8.21
C MET A 599 -19.75 25.13 9.35
N PHE A 600 -19.76 24.71 10.64
CA PHE A 600 -20.01 25.61 11.78
C PHE A 600 -18.74 26.15 12.45
N PHE A 601 -17.56 25.65 12.13
CA PHE A 601 -16.34 25.99 12.88
C PHE A 601 -15.63 27.29 12.45
N GLU A 602 -16.17 28.04 11.49
CA GLU A 602 -15.51 29.22 10.95
C GLU A 602 -16.22 30.53 11.31
N GLY A 603 -15.45 31.54 11.72
CA GLY A 603 -15.86 32.96 11.83
C GLY A 603 -17.12 33.19 12.67
N GLU A 604 -18.12 33.89 12.10
CA GLU A 604 -19.37 34.21 12.78
C GLU A 604 -20.28 33.00 12.99
N LYS A 605 -20.08 31.92 12.25
CA LYS A 605 -20.89 30.69 12.35
C LYS A 605 -20.73 30.04 13.74
N ILE A 606 -19.47 29.87 14.20
CA ILE A 606 -19.20 29.28 15.52
C ILE A 606 -19.75 30.13 16.66
N LYS A 607 -19.72 31.46 16.55
CA LYS A 607 -20.31 32.34 17.54
C LYS A 607 -21.82 32.16 17.65
N ALA A 608 -22.52 32.11 16.52
CA ALA A 608 -23.95 31.88 16.49
C ALA A 608 -24.31 30.47 16.99
N MET A 609 -23.51 29.46 16.73
CA MET A 609 -23.69 28.12 17.26
C MET A 609 -23.55 28.11 18.80
N ARG A 610 -22.54 28.80 19.32
CA ARG A 610 -22.34 28.98 20.78
C ARG A 610 -23.51 29.79 21.42
N GLU A 611 -24.04 30.79 20.78
CA GLU A 611 -25.26 31.48 21.22
C GLU A 611 -26.46 30.50 21.31
N MET A 612 -26.63 29.63 20.32
CA MET A 612 -27.68 28.62 20.34
C MET A 612 -27.53 27.64 21.52
N ILE A 613 -26.29 27.20 21.79
CA ILE A 613 -25.94 26.29 22.89
C ILE A 613 -26.23 26.92 24.26
N LEU A 614 -25.98 28.24 24.39
CA LEU A 614 -26.23 28.99 25.64
C LEU A 614 -27.69 29.41 25.80
N ALA A 615 -28.50 29.30 24.79
CA ALA A 615 -29.91 29.71 24.87
C ALA A 615 -30.72 28.86 25.86
N GLU A 616 -31.49 29.51 26.71
CA GLU A 616 -32.26 28.84 27.76
C GLU A 616 -33.57 28.20 27.24
N ASN A 617 -34.08 28.70 26.11
CA ASN A 617 -35.37 28.26 25.56
C ASN A 617 -35.35 28.17 24.04
N ALA A 618 -36.43 27.65 23.46
CA ALA A 618 -36.61 27.47 22.02
C ALA A 618 -36.57 28.78 21.24
N GLU A 619 -37.06 29.87 21.77
CA GLU A 619 -37.07 31.19 21.11
C GLU A 619 -35.64 31.74 20.97
N GLY A 620 -34.83 31.65 22.05
CA GLY A 620 -33.42 32.01 22.04
C GLY A 620 -32.64 31.16 21.03
N ARG A 621 -32.89 29.85 20.98
CA ARG A 621 -32.25 28.95 19.97
C ARG A 621 -32.63 29.35 18.54
N ARG A 622 -33.91 29.63 18.28
CA ARG A 622 -34.35 30.07 16.93
C ARG A 622 -33.71 31.38 16.52
N LYS A 623 -33.54 32.33 17.44
CA LYS A 623 -32.87 33.60 17.19
C LYS A 623 -31.40 33.38 16.80
N ALA A 624 -30.66 32.53 17.50
CA ALA A 624 -29.30 32.18 17.18
C ALA A 624 -29.21 31.43 15.83
N LEU A 625 -30.06 30.45 15.61
CA LEU A 625 -30.10 29.66 14.37
C LEU A 625 -30.45 30.52 13.16
N SER A 626 -31.27 31.59 13.31
CA SER A 626 -31.55 32.51 12.22
C SER A 626 -30.31 33.26 11.73
N LYS A 627 -29.28 33.39 12.53
CA LYS A 627 -27.97 33.94 12.13
C LYS A 627 -27.14 32.97 11.33
N ILE A 628 -27.28 31.65 11.60
CA ILE A 628 -26.54 30.58 10.90
C ILE A 628 -27.16 30.31 9.53
N LEU A 629 -28.47 30.36 9.42
CA LEU A 629 -29.25 30.01 8.22
C LEU A 629 -28.67 30.57 6.92
N PRO A 630 -28.37 31.86 6.77
CA PRO A 630 -27.86 32.39 5.52
C PRO A 630 -26.50 31.83 5.11
N TYR A 631 -25.64 31.58 6.09
CA TYR A 631 -24.30 31.02 5.84
C TYR A 631 -24.40 29.57 5.37
N GLN A 632 -25.17 28.74 6.07
CA GLN A 632 -25.35 27.34 5.73
C GLN A 632 -26.07 27.18 4.38
N GLN A 633 -27.06 28.01 4.09
CA GLN A 633 -27.75 28.04 2.80
C GLN A 633 -26.75 28.37 1.67
N ALA A 634 -25.85 29.31 1.87
CA ALA A 634 -24.81 29.65 0.91
C ALA A 634 -23.83 28.50 0.68
N ASP A 635 -23.44 27.80 1.74
CA ASP A 635 -22.58 26.62 1.66
C ASP A 635 -23.23 25.51 0.82
N PHE A 636 -24.50 25.19 1.09
CA PHE A 636 -25.25 24.21 0.30
C PHE A 636 -25.45 24.64 -1.14
N LYS A 637 -25.71 25.93 -1.38
CA LYS A 637 -25.81 26.44 -2.76
C LYS A 637 -24.54 26.20 -3.55
N GLY A 638 -23.38 26.44 -2.96
CA GLY A 638 -22.08 26.15 -3.58
C GLY A 638 -21.88 24.67 -3.87
N ILE A 639 -22.21 23.79 -2.93
CA ILE A 639 -22.10 22.34 -3.07
C ILE A 639 -23.06 21.82 -4.17
N PHE A 640 -24.31 22.21 -4.14
CA PHE A 640 -25.31 21.79 -5.14
C PHE A 640 -24.94 22.26 -6.55
N LYS A 641 -24.39 23.47 -6.67
CA LYS A 641 -23.90 23.99 -7.95
C LYS A 641 -22.75 23.16 -8.50
N ALA A 642 -21.79 22.78 -7.66
CA ALA A 642 -20.69 21.90 -8.05
C ALA A 642 -21.18 20.49 -8.45
N MET A 643 -22.31 20.04 -7.91
CA MET A 643 -22.94 18.76 -8.15
C MET A 643 -24.21 18.85 -9.03
N GLU A 644 -24.27 19.82 -9.92
CA GLU A 644 -25.42 20.01 -10.83
C GLU A 644 -25.83 18.69 -11.49
N GLY A 645 -27.14 18.37 -11.41
CA GLY A 645 -27.72 17.14 -11.96
C GLY A 645 -27.42 15.86 -11.18
N CYS A 646 -26.66 15.96 -10.08
CA CYS A 646 -26.29 14.80 -9.26
C CYS A 646 -27.02 14.81 -7.91
N PRO A 647 -27.29 13.62 -7.32
CA PRO A 647 -27.84 13.54 -5.97
C PRO A 647 -26.81 14.00 -4.92
N VAL A 648 -27.28 14.72 -3.94
CA VAL A 648 -26.50 15.19 -2.80
C VAL A 648 -27.20 14.81 -1.50
N THR A 649 -26.59 13.89 -0.77
CA THR A 649 -27.09 13.45 0.54
C THR A 649 -26.47 14.31 1.63
N VAL A 650 -27.32 15.10 2.29
CA VAL A 650 -26.92 15.98 3.41
C VAL A 650 -27.33 15.33 4.72
N ARG A 651 -26.35 15.07 5.58
CA ARG A 651 -26.59 14.59 6.92
C ARG A 651 -26.89 15.76 7.85
N LEU A 652 -28.00 15.67 8.58
CA LEU A 652 -28.32 16.62 9.63
C LEU A 652 -27.27 16.59 10.75
N LEU A 653 -27.25 17.61 11.59
CA LEU A 653 -26.28 17.75 12.67
C LEU A 653 -26.17 16.46 13.51
N ASP A 654 -24.95 15.92 13.60
CA ASP A 654 -24.69 14.66 14.25
C ASP A 654 -23.95 14.77 15.59
N PRO A 655 -22.83 15.54 15.74
CA PRO A 655 -22.08 15.54 16.98
C PRO A 655 -22.84 16.18 18.14
N PRO A 656 -22.50 15.82 19.39
CA PRO A 656 -23.06 16.44 20.58
C PRO A 656 -22.61 17.90 20.71
N LEU A 657 -23.43 18.71 21.39
CA LEU A 657 -23.22 20.17 21.47
C LEU A 657 -21.92 20.56 22.17
N HIS A 658 -21.37 19.73 23.03
CA HIS A 658 -20.10 20.04 23.72
C HIS A 658 -18.89 20.14 22.76
N GLU A 659 -18.96 19.54 21.56
CA GLU A 659 -17.89 19.66 20.57
C GLU A 659 -17.74 21.09 20.02
N PHE A 660 -18.74 21.92 20.12
CA PHE A 660 -18.74 23.29 19.64
C PHE A 660 -18.29 24.32 20.69
N VAL A 661 -18.02 23.90 21.90
CA VAL A 661 -17.59 24.76 23.00
C VAL A 661 -16.14 24.48 23.39
N PRO A 662 -15.39 25.51 23.79
CA PRO A 662 -13.97 25.33 24.15
C PRO A 662 -13.84 24.59 25.49
N HIS A 663 -12.84 23.70 25.57
CA HIS A 663 -12.54 22.90 26.75
C HIS A 663 -11.35 23.49 27.56
N ASP A 664 -10.55 24.37 26.95
CA ASP A 664 -9.45 25.05 27.60
C ASP A 664 -9.87 26.39 28.23
N LEU A 665 -9.18 26.78 29.28
CA LEU A 665 -9.51 28.00 30.05
C LEU A 665 -9.46 29.28 29.20
N LYS A 666 -8.51 29.37 28.29
CA LYS A 666 -8.33 30.54 27.41
C LYS A 666 -9.52 30.69 26.45
N GLY A 667 -9.86 29.59 25.77
CA GLY A 667 -11.02 29.56 24.85
C GLY A 667 -12.34 29.84 25.59
N GLN A 668 -12.51 29.31 26.81
CA GLN A 668 -13.67 29.63 27.65
C GLN A 668 -13.77 31.11 28.05
N GLN A 669 -12.63 31.74 28.35
CA GLN A 669 -12.58 33.16 28.62
C GLN A 669 -12.90 33.99 27.36
N GLU A 670 -12.33 33.63 26.22
CA GLU A 670 -12.63 34.29 24.93
C GLU A 670 -14.12 34.15 24.56
N MET A 671 -14.69 32.98 24.80
CA MET A 671 -16.13 32.75 24.62
C MET A 671 -16.97 33.61 25.58
N ALA A 672 -16.61 33.70 26.86
CA ALA A 672 -17.28 34.53 27.85
C ALA A 672 -17.26 36.01 27.45
N ASP A 673 -16.11 36.51 27.02
CA ASP A 673 -15.93 37.90 26.59
C ASP A 673 -16.77 38.18 25.32
N THR A 674 -16.76 37.27 24.36
CA THR A 674 -17.49 37.41 23.10
C THR A 674 -19.00 37.36 23.32
N MET A 675 -19.46 36.52 24.24
CA MET A 675 -20.88 36.30 24.51
C MET A 675 -21.45 37.29 25.54
N GLY A 676 -20.58 38.07 26.20
CA GLY A 676 -20.97 39.01 27.24
C GLY A 676 -21.51 38.36 28.51
N VAL A 677 -21.02 37.14 28.84
CA VAL A 677 -21.40 36.40 30.02
C VAL A 677 -20.18 36.13 30.92
N SER A 678 -20.38 35.70 32.15
CA SER A 678 -19.27 35.40 33.04
C SER A 678 -18.53 34.10 32.65
N LEU A 679 -17.23 34.04 32.87
CA LEU A 679 -16.44 32.82 32.69
C LEU A 679 -17.02 31.65 33.47
N GLN A 680 -17.46 31.90 34.72
CA GLN A 680 -18.09 30.87 35.56
C GLN A 680 -19.35 30.28 34.91
N TYR A 681 -20.16 31.11 34.23
CA TYR A 681 -21.33 30.62 33.50
C TYR A 681 -20.93 29.70 32.36
N ILE A 682 -19.90 30.07 31.56
CA ILE A 682 -19.37 29.24 30.50
C ILE A 682 -18.87 27.90 31.05
N GLN A 683 -18.08 27.92 32.12
CA GLN A 683 -17.56 26.72 32.77
C GLN A 683 -18.69 25.77 33.22
N GLN A 684 -19.69 26.29 33.88
CA GLN A 684 -20.86 25.51 34.30
C GLN A 684 -21.61 24.89 33.11
N ARG A 685 -21.78 25.65 32.01
CA ARG A 685 -22.45 25.14 30.80
C ARG A 685 -21.62 24.06 30.11
N VAL A 686 -20.32 24.26 29.96
CA VAL A 686 -19.40 23.27 29.37
C VAL A 686 -19.41 21.98 30.19
N GLU A 687 -19.33 22.10 31.53
CA GLU A 687 -19.41 20.97 32.45
C GLU A 687 -20.76 20.23 32.35
N ALA A 688 -21.88 20.96 32.26
CA ALA A 688 -23.20 20.39 32.10
C ALA A 688 -23.42 19.67 30.76
N LEU A 689 -22.70 20.08 29.71
CA LEU A 689 -22.75 19.43 28.40
C LEU A 689 -21.80 18.27 28.26
N CYS A 690 -20.81 18.15 29.16
CA CYS A 690 -19.82 17.07 29.13
C CYS A 690 -20.48 15.73 29.42
N GLU A 691 -20.35 14.79 28.52
CA GLU A 691 -20.86 13.44 28.64
C GLU A 691 -19.70 12.46 28.87
N HIS A 692 -19.90 11.44 29.72
CA HIS A 692 -18.89 10.40 29.94
C HIS A 692 -18.65 9.53 28.71
N ASN A 693 -19.66 9.35 27.87
CA ASN A 693 -19.60 8.64 26.62
C ASN A 693 -20.37 9.38 25.51
N PRO A 694 -19.77 10.41 24.91
CA PRO A 694 -20.43 11.27 23.93
C PRO A 694 -20.97 10.53 22.72
N MET A 695 -20.28 9.47 22.30
CA MET A 695 -20.67 8.66 21.14
C MET A 695 -22.03 7.94 21.34
N LEU A 696 -22.40 7.64 22.58
CA LEU A 696 -23.66 7.00 22.93
C LEU A 696 -24.67 7.98 23.56
N GLY A 697 -24.34 9.27 23.58
CA GLY A 697 -25.07 10.30 24.32
C GLY A 697 -26.09 11.09 23.49
N HIS A 698 -26.17 12.38 23.82
CA HIS A 698 -27.12 13.33 23.24
C HIS A 698 -26.60 13.93 21.95
N ARG A 699 -26.70 13.15 20.88
CA ARG A 699 -26.25 13.53 19.52
C ARG A 699 -27.23 13.04 18.45
N GLY A 700 -27.00 13.43 17.20
CA GLY A 700 -27.72 12.98 16.02
C GLY A 700 -29.23 13.23 16.10
N CYS A 701 -30.04 12.25 15.77
CA CYS A 701 -31.51 12.38 15.82
C CYS A 701 -32.04 12.61 17.25
N ARG A 702 -31.32 12.19 18.29
CA ARG A 702 -31.69 12.46 19.67
C ARG A 702 -31.66 13.96 19.97
N LEU A 703 -30.61 14.63 19.49
CA LEU A 703 -30.48 16.09 19.58
C LEU A 703 -31.56 16.79 18.74
N GLY A 704 -31.78 16.33 17.51
CA GLY A 704 -32.82 16.90 16.63
C GLY A 704 -34.23 16.69 17.16
N ASN A 705 -34.50 15.60 17.89
CA ASN A 705 -35.81 15.36 18.52
C ASN A 705 -36.04 16.21 19.78
N THR A 706 -34.97 16.50 20.52
CA THR A 706 -35.08 17.37 21.70
C THR A 706 -35.06 18.87 21.38
N TYR A 707 -34.34 19.24 20.29
CA TYR A 707 -34.26 20.62 19.78
C TYR A 707 -34.64 20.67 18.28
N PRO A 708 -35.93 20.51 17.95
CA PRO A 708 -36.41 20.45 16.56
C PRO A 708 -36.09 21.71 15.75
N GLU A 709 -35.81 22.81 16.42
CA GLU A 709 -35.43 24.08 15.79
C GLU A 709 -34.18 23.93 14.93
N ILE A 710 -33.23 23.07 15.33
CA ILE A 710 -32.02 22.78 14.58
C ILE A 710 -32.37 22.10 13.24
N THR A 711 -33.21 21.09 13.29
CA THR A 711 -33.68 20.39 12.08
C THR A 711 -34.48 21.30 11.17
N GLN A 712 -35.34 22.18 11.74
CA GLN A 712 -36.10 23.17 10.96
C GLN A 712 -35.15 24.11 10.21
N MET A 713 -34.14 24.64 10.87
CA MET A 713 -33.15 25.53 10.26
C MET A 713 -32.38 24.85 9.14
N GLN A 714 -31.89 23.64 9.37
CA GLN A 714 -31.11 22.90 8.39
C GLN A 714 -31.97 22.54 7.16
N THR A 715 -33.19 22.10 7.37
CA THR A 715 -34.14 21.81 6.27
C THR A 715 -34.38 23.05 5.40
N ARG A 716 -34.60 24.20 6.04
CA ARG A 716 -34.78 25.49 5.34
C ARG A 716 -33.53 25.91 4.58
N ALA A 717 -32.33 25.70 5.13
CA ALA A 717 -31.06 26.00 4.46
C ALA A 717 -30.83 25.11 3.22
N ILE A 718 -31.09 23.81 3.34
CA ILE A 718 -30.92 22.84 2.24
C ILE A 718 -31.88 23.13 1.11
N LEU A 719 -33.16 23.19 1.41
CA LEU A 719 -34.21 23.37 0.39
C LEU A 719 -34.26 24.79 -0.13
N GLY A 720 -33.92 25.79 0.68
CA GLY A 720 -33.77 27.19 0.25
C GLY A 720 -32.67 27.36 -0.78
N ALA A 721 -31.51 26.70 -0.57
CA ALA A 721 -30.42 26.67 -1.55
C ALA A 721 -30.86 26.03 -2.87
N ALA A 722 -31.57 24.93 -2.82
CA ALA A 722 -32.11 24.26 -3.99
C ALA A 722 -33.14 25.12 -4.75
N LEU A 723 -34.01 25.83 -4.04
CA LEU A 723 -34.98 26.77 -4.64
C LEU A 723 -34.28 27.96 -5.33
N GLU A 724 -33.24 28.52 -4.72
CA GLU A 724 -32.44 29.58 -5.34
C GLU A 724 -31.80 29.10 -6.64
N LEU A 725 -31.19 27.90 -6.64
CA LEU A 725 -30.55 27.32 -7.82
C LEU A 725 -31.57 26.96 -8.91
N LYS A 726 -32.78 26.52 -8.55
CA LYS A 726 -33.86 26.30 -9.50
C LYS A 726 -34.20 27.56 -10.26
N LYS A 727 -34.26 28.73 -9.58
CA LYS A 727 -34.45 30.02 -10.23
C LYS A 727 -33.29 30.40 -11.16
N GLU A 728 -32.09 29.94 -10.89
CA GLU A 728 -30.90 30.10 -11.74
C GLU A 728 -30.84 29.07 -12.90
N GLY A 729 -31.79 28.14 -12.98
CA GLY A 729 -31.83 27.08 -13.99
C GLY A 729 -30.91 25.88 -13.71
N VAL A 730 -30.42 25.75 -12.48
CA VAL A 730 -29.55 24.63 -12.05
C VAL A 730 -30.43 23.52 -11.47
N GLU A 731 -30.27 22.32 -11.98
CA GLU A 731 -30.93 21.10 -11.51
C GLU A 731 -30.26 20.55 -10.24
N THR A 732 -31.05 20.28 -9.21
CA THR A 732 -30.59 19.73 -7.93
C THR A 732 -31.42 18.55 -7.47
N HIS A 733 -30.80 17.59 -6.79
CA HIS A 733 -31.45 16.41 -6.23
C HIS A 733 -31.09 16.26 -4.74
N PRO A 734 -31.68 17.07 -3.84
CA PRO A 734 -31.34 16.98 -2.41
C PRO A 734 -31.88 15.70 -1.77
N GLU A 735 -31.07 15.08 -0.94
CA GLU A 735 -31.46 13.96 -0.08
C GLU A 735 -31.09 14.34 1.36
N ILE A 736 -32.09 14.37 2.25
CA ILE A 736 -31.90 14.73 3.66
C ILE A 736 -31.78 13.44 4.48
N MET A 737 -30.68 13.30 5.20
CA MET A 737 -30.35 12.10 5.94
C MET A 737 -30.37 12.35 7.46
N VAL A 738 -31.18 11.58 8.16
CA VAL A 738 -31.27 11.60 9.61
C VAL A 738 -30.19 10.68 10.21
N PRO A 739 -29.25 11.21 11.02
CA PRO A 739 -28.21 10.41 11.64
C PRO A 739 -28.67 9.65 12.87
N LEU A 740 -27.97 8.57 13.22
CA LEU A 740 -28.06 7.88 14.50
C LEU A 740 -29.44 7.30 14.85
N THR A 741 -30.24 6.96 13.85
CA THR A 741 -31.56 6.35 14.06
C THR A 741 -31.45 4.96 14.65
N GLY A 742 -32.09 4.74 15.79
CA GLY A 742 -32.18 3.43 16.46
C GLY A 742 -33.55 2.78 16.34
N ILE A 743 -34.61 3.58 16.25
CA ILE A 743 -35.99 3.12 16.15
C ILE A 743 -36.80 3.94 15.15
N LEU A 744 -37.84 3.34 14.59
CA LEU A 744 -38.71 4.00 13.61
C LEU A 744 -39.28 5.35 14.10
N TYR A 745 -39.67 5.47 15.36
CA TYR A 745 -40.26 6.69 15.88
C TYR A 745 -39.28 7.86 16.01
N GLU A 746 -38.01 7.61 16.27
CA GLU A 746 -36.97 8.65 16.19
C GLU A 746 -36.89 9.23 14.76
N PHE A 747 -36.90 8.36 13.75
CA PHE A 747 -36.91 8.80 12.37
C PHE A 747 -38.19 9.56 12.00
N LYS A 748 -39.33 9.02 12.35
CA LYS A 748 -40.64 9.64 12.03
C LYS A 748 -40.78 11.05 12.61
N GLN A 749 -40.33 11.29 13.85
CA GLN A 749 -40.33 12.61 14.46
C GLN A 749 -39.51 13.60 13.63
N GLN A 750 -38.34 13.20 13.19
CA GLN A 750 -37.48 14.02 12.35
C GLN A 750 -38.10 14.23 10.94
N GLU A 751 -38.63 13.18 10.35
CA GLU A 751 -39.33 13.26 9.05
C GLU A 751 -40.49 14.23 9.09
N GLU A 752 -41.34 14.19 10.12
CA GLU A 752 -42.45 15.09 10.32
C GLU A 752 -41.99 16.56 10.41
N VAL A 753 -40.93 16.85 11.16
CA VAL A 753 -40.32 18.17 11.26
C VAL A 753 -39.80 18.65 9.92
N ILE A 754 -39.08 17.79 9.19
CA ILE A 754 -38.52 18.09 7.86
C ILE A 754 -39.63 18.39 6.86
N ARG A 755 -40.66 17.53 6.77
CA ARG A 755 -41.76 17.67 5.85
C ARG A 755 -42.62 18.92 6.13
N ALA A 756 -42.88 19.19 7.41
CA ALA A 756 -43.63 20.37 7.82
C ALA A 756 -42.88 21.67 7.48
N GLU A 757 -41.58 21.73 7.74
CA GLU A 757 -40.78 22.91 7.44
C GLU A 757 -40.61 23.12 5.91
N ALA A 758 -40.47 22.02 5.16
CA ALA A 758 -40.43 22.03 3.70
C ALA A 758 -41.74 22.59 3.12
N ALA A 759 -42.89 22.11 3.59
CA ALA A 759 -44.20 22.60 3.14
C ALA A 759 -44.38 24.09 3.41
N LYS A 760 -43.95 24.55 4.56
CA LYS A 760 -43.97 25.97 4.94
C LYS A 760 -43.08 26.81 4.02
N LEU A 761 -41.85 26.38 3.80
CA LEU A 761 -40.90 27.05 2.92
C LEU A 761 -41.43 27.13 1.47
N PHE A 762 -42.00 26.04 0.95
CA PHE A 762 -42.56 26.01 -0.41
C PHE A 762 -43.78 26.89 -0.57
N ALA A 763 -44.64 26.97 0.42
CA ALA A 763 -45.74 27.90 0.44
C ALA A 763 -45.29 29.38 0.43
N GLU A 764 -44.24 29.69 1.20
CA GLU A 764 -43.64 31.03 1.22
C GLU A 764 -42.98 31.40 -0.11
N ALA A 765 -42.30 30.45 -0.75
CA ALA A 765 -41.59 30.64 -2.01
C ALA A 765 -42.50 30.61 -3.25
N GLY A 766 -43.67 30.01 -3.16
CA GLY A 766 -44.57 29.75 -4.29
C GLY A 766 -44.01 28.76 -5.31
N ASP A 767 -43.08 27.95 -4.92
CA ASP A 767 -42.40 26.92 -5.73
C ASP A 767 -42.00 25.74 -4.84
N SER A 768 -41.61 24.62 -5.44
CA SER A 768 -41.21 23.41 -4.70
C SER A 768 -40.01 22.69 -5.33
N ILE A 769 -39.33 21.89 -4.53
CA ILE A 769 -38.25 21.00 -4.95
C ILE A 769 -38.61 19.57 -4.56
N GLU A 770 -38.36 18.62 -5.45
CA GLU A 770 -38.42 17.22 -5.11
C GLU A 770 -37.19 16.88 -4.28
N PHE A 771 -37.39 16.21 -3.16
CA PHE A 771 -36.33 15.75 -2.28
C PHE A 771 -36.72 14.45 -1.58
N LYS A 772 -35.73 13.71 -1.11
CA LYS A 772 -35.91 12.47 -0.35
C LYS A 772 -35.49 12.64 1.10
N VAL A 773 -36.18 11.92 1.97
CA VAL A 773 -35.81 11.82 3.38
C VAL A 773 -35.48 10.37 3.71
N GLY A 774 -34.28 10.14 4.17
CA GLY A 774 -33.83 8.82 4.55
C GLY A 774 -32.98 8.86 5.83
N THR A 775 -32.36 7.76 6.14
CA THR A 775 -31.61 7.62 7.39
C THR A 775 -30.26 6.95 7.19
N MET A 776 -29.33 7.28 8.07
CA MET A 776 -28.11 6.51 8.26
C MET A 776 -28.41 5.26 9.08
N ILE A 777 -27.98 4.11 8.60
CA ILE A 777 -28.01 2.85 9.35
C ILE A 777 -26.62 2.66 9.93
N GLU A 778 -26.46 2.96 11.19
CA GLU A 778 -25.16 2.96 11.88
C GLU A 778 -25.25 2.40 13.31
N ILE A 779 -26.47 2.07 13.74
CA ILE A 779 -26.72 1.38 15.01
C ILE A 779 -27.14 -0.05 14.67
N PRO A 780 -26.55 -1.09 15.32
CA PRO A 780 -26.92 -2.48 15.06
C PRO A 780 -28.43 -2.75 15.18
N ARG A 781 -29.09 -2.13 16.15
CA ARG A 781 -30.54 -2.25 16.31
C ARG A 781 -31.31 -1.74 15.09
N ALA A 782 -30.88 -0.68 14.48
CA ALA A 782 -31.51 -0.17 13.26
C ALA A 782 -31.37 -1.18 12.11
N ALA A 783 -30.23 -1.80 11.95
CA ALA A 783 -30.00 -2.86 10.96
C ALA A 783 -30.95 -4.08 11.20
N LEU A 784 -31.09 -4.49 12.45
CA LEU A 784 -31.97 -5.61 12.84
C LEU A 784 -33.46 -5.32 12.59
N THR A 785 -33.88 -4.07 12.64
CA THR A 785 -35.27 -3.61 12.47
C THR A 785 -35.46 -2.74 11.22
N ALA A 786 -34.62 -2.95 10.21
CA ALA A 786 -34.60 -2.15 8.99
C ALA A 786 -35.90 -2.21 8.18
N ASP A 787 -36.62 -3.32 8.24
CA ASP A 787 -37.96 -3.49 7.67
C ASP A 787 -38.93 -2.43 8.22
N ARG A 788 -38.92 -2.19 9.50
CA ARG A 788 -39.79 -1.17 10.14
C ARG A 788 -39.38 0.23 9.71
N ILE A 789 -38.09 0.54 9.70
CA ILE A 789 -37.59 1.87 9.33
C ILE A 789 -37.86 2.17 7.84
N ALA A 790 -37.72 1.17 6.97
CA ALA A 790 -38.00 1.28 5.54
C ALA A 790 -39.46 1.57 5.22
N SER A 791 -40.41 1.36 6.14
CA SER A 791 -41.80 1.77 5.95
C SER A 791 -41.95 3.28 5.80
N SER A 792 -41.00 4.06 6.31
CA SER A 792 -40.98 5.54 6.26
C SER A 792 -39.78 6.08 5.51
N ALA A 793 -38.57 5.57 5.77
CA ALA A 793 -37.34 6.05 5.12
C ALA A 793 -37.32 5.72 3.61
N GLU A 794 -36.94 6.68 2.79
CA GLU A 794 -36.88 6.55 1.35
C GLU A 794 -35.51 6.05 0.84
N PHE A 795 -34.51 6.09 1.68
CA PHE A 795 -33.18 5.52 1.42
C PHE A 795 -32.44 5.15 2.71
N PHE A 796 -31.46 4.26 2.59
CA PHE A 796 -30.51 3.91 3.62
C PHE A 796 -29.09 4.27 3.20
N SER A 797 -28.32 4.83 4.14
CA SER A 797 -26.87 4.98 4.01
C SER A 797 -26.20 4.34 5.21
N PHE A 798 -25.32 3.38 4.96
CA PHE A 798 -24.61 2.70 6.03
C PHE A 798 -23.43 3.55 6.53
N GLY A 799 -23.52 4.05 7.75
CA GLY A 799 -22.44 4.73 8.46
C GLY A 799 -21.55 3.69 9.12
N THR A 800 -20.66 3.08 8.35
CA THR A 800 -19.91 1.90 8.79
C THR A 800 -18.87 2.19 9.85
N ASN A 801 -18.47 3.43 10.07
CA ASN A 801 -17.60 3.78 11.19
C ASN A 801 -18.30 3.51 12.53
N ASP A 802 -19.47 4.13 12.74
CA ASP A 802 -20.27 3.91 13.95
C ASP A 802 -20.84 2.48 14.05
N LEU A 803 -21.25 1.92 12.92
CA LEU A 803 -21.73 0.53 12.89
C LEU A 803 -20.63 -0.46 13.30
N THR A 804 -19.39 -0.25 12.87
CA THR A 804 -18.24 -1.04 13.28
C THR A 804 -17.96 -0.85 14.77
N GLN A 805 -17.90 0.40 15.23
CA GLN A 805 -17.67 0.75 16.62
C GLN A 805 -18.64 0.04 17.55
N MET A 806 -19.92 0.10 17.24
CA MET A 806 -20.97 -0.49 18.09
C MET A 806 -21.05 -2.02 17.99
N THR A 807 -20.71 -2.59 16.83
CA THR A 807 -20.72 -4.04 16.62
C THR A 807 -19.56 -4.72 17.34
N PHE A 808 -18.35 -4.14 17.25
CA PHE A 808 -17.19 -4.64 17.99
C PHE A 808 -17.17 -4.22 19.46
N GLY A 809 -17.86 -3.14 19.82
CA GLY A 809 -17.71 -2.50 21.14
C GLY A 809 -16.34 -1.82 21.30
N TYR A 810 -15.73 -1.37 20.20
CA TYR A 810 -14.45 -0.65 20.19
C TYR A 810 -14.69 0.85 20.05
N SER A 811 -14.05 1.64 20.90
CA SER A 811 -13.98 3.08 20.69
C SER A 811 -12.99 3.39 19.59
N ARG A 812 -13.42 4.10 18.55
CA ARG A 812 -12.57 4.54 17.45
C ARG A 812 -11.41 5.43 17.92
N ASP A 813 -11.68 6.23 18.95
CA ASP A 813 -10.70 7.18 19.48
C ASP A 813 -9.67 6.48 20.41
N ASP A 814 -10.07 5.40 21.10
CA ASP A 814 -9.24 4.72 22.10
C ASP A 814 -8.58 3.43 21.58
N ILE A 815 -8.98 2.91 20.44
CA ILE A 815 -8.50 1.63 19.88
C ILE A 815 -6.98 1.59 19.69
N ALA A 816 -6.35 2.73 19.50
CA ALA A 816 -4.89 2.84 19.33
C ALA A 816 -4.10 2.27 20.52
N SER A 817 -4.71 2.16 21.69
CA SER A 817 -4.09 1.59 22.89
C SER A 817 -3.84 0.07 22.81
N PHE A 818 -4.65 -0.67 22.05
CA PHE A 818 -4.54 -2.13 21.96
C PHE A 818 -4.51 -2.70 20.51
N LEU A 819 -4.98 -1.97 19.53
CA LEU A 819 -5.03 -2.42 18.13
C LEU A 819 -3.68 -2.90 17.59
N PRO A 820 -2.55 -2.20 17.78
CA PRO A 820 -1.26 -2.67 17.31
C PRO A 820 -0.90 -4.05 17.84
N ILE A 821 -1.19 -4.32 19.13
CA ILE A 821 -0.95 -5.61 19.77
C ILE A 821 -1.87 -6.70 19.20
N TYR A 822 -3.12 -6.35 18.89
CA TYR A 822 -4.09 -7.28 18.30
C TYR A 822 -3.69 -7.69 16.87
N LEU A 823 -3.17 -6.76 16.10
CA LEU A 823 -2.63 -7.02 14.75
C LEU A 823 -1.34 -7.85 14.82
N GLU A 824 -0.43 -7.52 15.73
CA GLU A 824 0.80 -8.29 15.96
C GLU A 824 0.51 -9.73 16.37
N LYS A 825 -0.42 -9.93 17.30
CA LYS A 825 -0.84 -11.26 17.78
C LYS A 825 -1.79 -11.99 16.82
N LYS A 826 -2.13 -11.40 15.67
CA LYS A 826 -3.09 -11.95 14.71
C LYS A 826 -4.50 -12.21 15.27
N ILE A 827 -4.89 -11.51 16.34
CA ILE A 827 -6.25 -11.53 16.87
C ILE A 827 -7.20 -10.87 15.87
N LEU A 828 -6.76 -9.74 15.29
CA LEU A 828 -7.35 -9.14 14.11
C LEU A 828 -6.38 -9.26 12.94
N LYS A 829 -6.90 -9.55 11.75
CA LYS A 829 -6.11 -9.61 10.52
C LYS A 829 -5.78 -8.22 9.98
N VAL A 830 -6.74 -7.31 10.09
CA VAL A 830 -6.69 -5.93 9.60
C VAL A 830 -7.42 -5.03 10.59
N ASP A 831 -7.18 -3.73 10.48
CA ASP A 831 -7.95 -2.72 11.22
C ASP A 831 -9.41 -2.70 10.73
N PRO A 832 -10.40 -3.00 11.59
CA PRO A 832 -11.80 -3.06 11.19
C PRO A 832 -12.41 -1.69 10.84
N PHE A 833 -11.72 -0.59 11.16
CA PHE A 833 -12.13 0.75 10.75
C PHE A 833 -11.58 1.15 9.37
N GLN A 834 -10.58 0.43 8.85
CA GLN A 834 -10.05 0.65 7.51
C GLN A 834 -10.65 -0.32 6.49
N VAL A 835 -10.78 -1.60 6.86
CA VAL A 835 -11.32 -2.65 6.00
C VAL A 835 -12.58 -3.21 6.66
N LEU A 836 -13.69 -3.23 5.91
CA LEU A 836 -14.97 -3.69 6.42
C LEU A 836 -14.90 -5.13 6.94
N ASP A 837 -15.31 -5.33 8.19
CA ASP A 837 -15.56 -6.67 8.74
C ASP A 837 -16.77 -7.31 8.06
N GLN A 838 -16.52 -8.13 7.06
CA GLN A 838 -17.58 -8.78 6.27
C GLN A 838 -18.34 -9.86 7.08
N ASN A 839 -17.72 -10.41 8.12
CA ASN A 839 -18.28 -11.50 8.91
C ASN A 839 -19.27 -11.04 10.00
N GLY A 840 -19.06 -9.86 10.58
CA GLY A 840 -19.92 -9.26 11.59
C GLY A 840 -20.71 -8.08 11.04
N VAL A 841 -20.02 -6.96 10.82
CA VAL A 841 -20.64 -5.71 10.31
C VAL A 841 -21.29 -5.93 8.94
N GLY A 842 -20.63 -6.68 8.06
CA GLY A 842 -21.16 -7.00 6.74
C GLY A 842 -22.45 -7.81 6.77
N GLN A 843 -22.66 -8.66 7.76
CA GLN A 843 -23.96 -9.35 7.95
C GLN A 843 -25.08 -8.33 8.24
N LEU A 844 -24.81 -7.33 9.09
CA LEU A 844 -25.78 -6.29 9.40
C LEU A 844 -26.12 -5.45 8.15
N VAL A 845 -25.12 -5.11 7.34
CA VAL A 845 -25.32 -4.39 6.07
C VAL A 845 -26.22 -5.19 5.13
N ARG A 846 -25.92 -6.47 4.94
CA ARG A 846 -26.73 -7.38 4.09
C ARG A 846 -28.15 -7.52 4.63
N MET A 847 -28.30 -7.82 5.89
CA MET A 847 -29.59 -7.99 6.56
C MET A 847 -30.47 -6.73 6.42
N ALA A 848 -29.90 -5.56 6.68
CA ALA A 848 -30.64 -4.29 6.58
C ALA A 848 -31.07 -4.01 5.14
N THR A 849 -30.22 -4.29 4.15
CA THR A 849 -30.54 -4.13 2.74
C THR A 849 -31.68 -5.06 2.33
N GLU A 850 -31.62 -6.34 2.67
CA GLU A 850 -32.64 -7.34 2.35
C GLU A 850 -33.98 -7.02 3.02
N LYS A 851 -33.95 -6.75 4.33
CA LYS A 851 -35.17 -6.40 5.11
C LYS A 851 -35.81 -5.09 4.62
N GLY A 852 -34.98 -4.09 4.32
CA GLY A 852 -35.46 -2.80 3.83
C GLY A 852 -36.15 -2.95 2.47
N ARG A 853 -35.55 -3.68 1.54
CA ARG A 853 -36.09 -3.93 0.20
C ARG A 853 -37.29 -4.88 0.17
N ALA A 854 -37.46 -5.72 1.18
CA ALA A 854 -38.67 -6.53 1.35
C ALA A 854 -39.92 -5.66 1.57
N ILE A 855 -39.74 -4.49 2.19
CA ILE A 855 -40.83 -3.51 2.43
C ILE A 855 -40.88 -2.48 1.32
N ARG A 856 -39.75 -1.97 0.85
CA ARG A 856 -39.59 -0.98 -0.20
C ARG A 856 -38.63 -1.51 -1.27
N PRO A 857 -39.15 -2.15 -2.33
CA PRO A 857 -38.30 -2.80 -3.35
C PRO A 857 -37.32 -1.86 -4.05
N ASP A 858 -37.68 -0.57 -4.20
CA ASP A 858 -36.88 0.50 -4.79
C ASP A 858 -36.00 1.27 -3.79
N LEU A 859 -35.83 0.73 -2.57
CA LEU A 859 -35.04 1.36 -1.53
C LEU A 859 -33.58 1.51 -2.00
N LYS A 860 -33.12 2.75 -2.10
CA LYS A 860 -31.74 3.06 -2.39
C LYS A 860 -30.87 2.80 -1.14
N CYS A 861 -29.86 1.98 -1.30
CA CYS A 861 -28.91 1.66 -0.24
C CYS A 861 -27.48 2.02 -0.69
N GLY A 862 -26.75 2.70 0.17
CA GLY A 862 -25.36 3.04 -0.07
C GLY A 862 -24.54 2.98 1.21
N ILE A 863 -23.23 3.16 1.09
CA ILE A 863 -22.27 3.20 2.18
C ILE A 863 -21.52 4.53 2.14
N CYS A 864 -21.25 5.13 3.29
CA CYS A 864 -20.56 6.41 3.40
C CYS A 864 -19.45 6.48 4.46
N GLY A 865 -19.15 5.37 5.15
CA GLY A 865 -18.00 5.28 6.04
C GLY A 865 -16.66 5.22 5.29
N GLU A 866 -15.56 5.17 6.04
CA GLU A 866 -14.20 5.07 5.46
C GLU A 866 -14.04 3.87 4.51
N HIS A 867 -14.78 2.80 4.75
CA HIS A 867 -14.81 1.60 3.93
C HIS A 867 -15.29 1.82 2.48
N GLY A 868 -16.01 2.92 2.20
CA GLY A 868 -16.52 3.23 0.86
C GLY A 868 -15.45 3.47 -0.20
N GLY A 869 -14.20 3.72 0.21
CA GLY A 869 -13.04 3.89 -0.67
C GLY A 869 -12.04 2.73 -0.61
N GLU A 870 -12.31 1.68 0.16
CA GLU A 870 -11.42 0.53 0.30
C GLU A 870 -11.84 -0.59 -0.67
N PRO A 871 -10.92 -1.09 -1.52
CA PRO A 871 -11.29 -1.98 -2.64
C PRO A 871 -12.06 -3.25 -2.26
N SER A 872 -11.67 -3.96 -1.21
CA SER A 872 -12.34 -5.19 -0.82
C SER A 872 -13.73 -4.93 -0.25
N SER A 873 -13.90 -3.82 0.45
CA SER A 873 -15.17 -3.33 0.96
C SER A 873 -16.11 -2.89 -0.17
N VAL A 874 -15.57 -2.22 -1.19
CA VAL A 874 -16.32 -1.86 -2.41
C VAL A 874 -16.83 -3.10 -3.12
N LYS A 875 -15.98 -4.12 -3.29
CA LYS A 875 -16.38 -5.42 -3.90
C LYS A 875 -17.46 -6.11 -3.06
N PHE A 876 -17.38 -6.05 -1.74
CA PHE A 876 -18.44 -6.54 -0.86
C PHE A 876 -19.76 -5.80 -1.07
N CYS A 877 -19.73 -4.46 -1.16
CA CYS A 877 -20.94 -3.65 -1.43
C CYS A 877 -21.59 -4.01 -2.77
N HIS A 878 -20.80 -4.26 -3.80
CA HIS A 878 -21.29 -4.78 -5.09
C HIS A 878 -22.01 -6.13 -4.90
N LYS A 879 -21.38 -7.06 -4.20
CA LYS A 879 -21.91 -8.42 -3.95
C LYS A 879 -23.21 -8.42 -3.14
N VAL A 880 -23.37 -7.48 -2.22
CA VAL A 880 -24.61 -7.29 -1.45
C VAL A 880 -25.70 -6.60 -2.28
N GLY A 881 -25.34 -5.98 -3.38
CA GLY A 881 -26.27 -5.27 -4.27
C GLY A 881 -26.60 -3.87 -3.80
N LEU A 882 -25.68 -3.16 -3.15
CA LEU A 882 -25.85 -1.74 -2.86
C LEU A 882 -25.90 -0.93 -4.16
N ASN A 883 -26.52 0.24 -4.11
CA ASN A 883 -26.65 1.14 -5.26
C ASN A 883 -25.38 1.99 -5.44
N TYR A 884 -24.73 2.40 -4.35
CA TYR A 884 -23.55 3.24 -4.40
C TYR A 884 -22.62 3.03 -3.21
N VAL A 885 -21.37 3.39 -3.41
CA VAL A 885 -20.38 3.66 -2.35
C VAL A 885 -20.06 5.14 -2.34
N SER A 886 -19.68 5.67 -1.17
CA SER A 886 -19.27 7.07 -1.03
C SER A 886 -17.96 7.13 -0.26
N CYS A 887 -17.01 7.90 -0.78
CA CYS A 887 -15.65 7.99 -0.23
C CYS A 887 -15.10 9.42 -0.38
N SER A 888 -13.94 9.67 0.24
CA SER A 888 -13.25 10.95 0.06
C SER A 888 -12.91 11.21 -1.41
N PRO A 889 -12.78 12.48 -1.84
CA PRO A 889 -12.57 12.81 -3.25
C PRO A 889 -11.42 12.07 -3.92
N PHE A 890 -10.28 11.94 -3.26
CA PHE A 890 -9.09 11.27 -3.79
C PHE A 890 -9.21 9.74 -3.85
N ARG A 891 -10.19 9.16 -3.14
CA ARG A 891 -10.48 7.73 -3.21
C ARG A 891 -11.46 7.36 -4.33
N VAL A 892 -12.08 8.34 -4.98
CA VAL A 892 -13.07 8.11 -6.05
C VAL A 892 -12.52 7.26 -7.20
N PRO A 893 -11.33 7.52 -7.78
CA PRO A 893 -10.77 6.67 -8.84
C PRO A 893 -10.53 5.23 -8.39
N ILE A 894 -10.06 5.05 -7.16
CA ILE A 894 -9.79 3.73 -6.56
C ILE A 894 -11.09 2.94 -6.45
N ALA A 895 -12.15 3.57 -5.91
CA ALA A 895 -13.47 2.96 -5.77
C ALA A 895 -14.10 2.63 -7.14
N ARG A 896 -13.94 3.50 -8.15
CA ARG A 896 -14.41 3.26 -9.52
C ARG A 896 -13.76 2.02 -10.14
N LEU A 897 -12.45 1.89 -10.01
CA LEU A 897 -11.74 0.72 -10.51
C LEU A 897 -12.15 -0.55 -9.76
N ALA A 898 -12.24 -0.49 -8.43
CA ALA A 898 -12.67 -1.62 -7.61
C ALA A 898 -14.11 -2.07 -7.93
N ALA A 899 -15.02 -1.12 -8.17
CA ALA A 899 -16.40 -1.39 -8.59
C ALA A 899 -16.46 -2.09 -9.97
N ALA A 900 -15.63 -1.64 -10.92
CA ALA A 900 -15.54 -2.27 -12.23
C ALA A 900 -14.99 -3.70 -12.12
N GLN A 901 -13.94 -3.90 -11.34
CA GLN A 901 -13.38 -5.24 -11.09
C GLN A 901 -14.41 -6.17 -10.45
N ALA A 902 -15.16 -5.69 -9.46
CA ALA A 902 -16.22 -6.47 -8.83
C ALA A 902 -17.28 -6.96 -9.85
N ALA A 903 -17.67 -6.11 -10.79
CA ALA A 903 -18.63 -6.45 -11.85
C ALA A 903 -18.06 -7.41 -12.91
N ILE A 904 -16.75 -7.40 -13.12
CA ILE A 904 -16.07 -8.32 -14.05
C ILE A 904 -15.86 -9.70 -13.42
N GLU A 905 -15.59 -9.75 -12.13
CA GLU A 905 -15.36 -10.97 -11.35
C GLU A 905 -16.65 -11.77 -11.05
N GLU A 906 -17.85 -11.15 -11.21
CA GLU A 906 -19.16 -11.77 -11.04
C GLU A 906 -19.46 -12.76 -12.20
#